data_356c28e6de4e25c70e9d4752e425176d
#
_entry.id   356c28e6de4e25c70e9d4752e425176d
#
_cell.length_a   1.000
_cell.length_b   1.000
_cell.length_c   1.000
_cell.angle_alpha   90.00
_cell.angle_beta   90.00
_cell.angle_gamma   90.00
#
_symmetry.space_group_name_H-M   'P 1'
#
loop_
_entity.id
_entity.type
_entity.pdbx_description
1 polymer ?
#
loop_
_entity_poly.entity_id
_entity_poly.type
_entity_poly.pdbx_seq_one_letter_code
_entity_poly.pdbx_strand_id
1 'polypeptide(L)'
;MTTSESPDAYTESFGAHTIVKPAGPPRVGQPSWNPQRASSMPVNRYRPFAEEVEPIRLRNRTWPDRVIDRAPLWCAVDLRDGNQALIDPMSPARKRRMFDLLVRMGYKEIEVGFPSASQTDFDFVREIIEQGAIPDDVTIQVLTQCRPELIERTFQACSGAPRAIVHFYNSTSILQRRVVFRANRAEVQAIATDGARKCVEQAAKYPGTQWRFEYSPESYTGTELEYAKQVCDAVGEVIAPTPERPIIFNLPATVEMTTPNVYADSIEWMSRNLANRESVILSLHPHNDRGTAVAAAELGFAAGADRIEGCLFGNGERTGNVCLVTLGLNLFSRGVDPQIDFSNIDEIRRTVEYCNQLPVHERHPYGGDLVYTAFSGSHQDAINKGLDAMKLDADAADCDVDDMLWQVPYLPIDPRDVGRTYEAVIRVNSQSGKGGVAYIMKTDHGLSLPRRLQIEFSQVIQKIAEGTAGEGGEVSPKEMWDAFAEEYLAPVRPLERIRQHVDAADDDGGTTSITATVKINGVETEISGSGNGPLAAFVHALADVGFDVAVLDYYEHAMSAGDDAQAAAYVEASVTIASPAQPGEAGRHASDPVTIASPAQPGEAGRHASDPVTIASPAQPGEAGRHASDPVTIASPAQSGEAGRHASDPVTIASPAQPGEAGRHASDPVTIASPAQPGEAGRHASDPVTSKTVWGVGIAPSITTASLRAVVSAVNRAAR
;
A
#
# COMPACT_ATOMS: atom_id res chain seq x y z
N MET A 1 45.29 31.14 -30.00
CA MET A 1 45.66 32.02 -28.86
C MET A 1 44.59 31.84 -27.81
N THR A 2 44.85 31.00 -26.82
CA THR A 2 43.99 30.77 -25.69
C THR A 2 44.33 31.89 -24.70
N THR A 3 43.46 32.89 -24.57
CA THR A 3 43.51 33.85 -23.49
C THR A 3 43.10 33.13 -22.21
N SER A 4 44.08 32.91 -21.34
CA SER A 4 43.84 32.55 -19.95
C SER A 4 43.20 33.74 -19.28
N GLU A 5 41.86 33.74 -19.11
CA GLU A 5 41.19 34.63 -18.20
C GLU A 5 41.76 34.38 -16.79
N SER A 6 42.21 35.45 -16.14
CA SER A 6 42.79 35.35 -14.82
C SER A 6 41.74 34.92 -13.78
N PRO A 7 42.11 34.15 -12.74
CA PRO A 7 41.18 33.78 -11.67
C PRO A 7 40.46 34.96 -11.01
N ASP A 8 41.06 36.15 -11.06
CA ASP A 8 40.56 37.37 -10.43
C ASP A 8 39.35 37.99 -11.15
N ALA A 9 39.30 37.90 -12.49
CA ALA A 9 38.14 38.35 -13.27
C ALA A 9 36.87 37.51 -13.01
N TYR A 10 37.07 36.24 -12.64
CA TYR A 10 35.98 35.32 -12.33
C TYR A 10 35.35 35.58 -10.94
N THR A 11 36.17 36.03 -9.98
CA THR A 11 35.72 36.36 -8.61
C THR A 11 35.00 37.70 -8.53
N GLU A 12 35.34 38.70 -9.33
CA GLU A 12 34.69 40.02 -9.33
C GLU A 12 33.30 40.02 -9.96
N SER A 13 33.03 39.18 -10.98
CA SER A 13 31.75 39.19 -11.67
C SER A 13 30.64 38.34 -10.99
N PHE A 14 31.00 37.37 -10.15
CA PHE A 14 30.03 36.41 -9.57
C PHE A 14 29.94 36.40 -8.04
N GLY A 15 30.65 37.34 -7.35
CA GLY A 15 30.88 37.30 -5.90
C GLY A 15 31.95 36.27 -5.52
N ALA A 16 32.55 36.44 -4.35
CA ALA A 16 33.62 35.56 -3.86
C ALA A 16 33.20 34.11 -3.82
N HIS A 17 33.56 33.36 -4.88
CA HIS A 17 33.38 31.91 -4.91
C HIS A 17 34.58 31.27 -4.18
N THR A 18 34.33 30.81 -2.96
CA THR A 18 35.33 30.02 -2.24
C THR A 18 35.42 28.64 -2.85
N ILE A 19 36.57 28.28 -3.43
CA ILE A 19 36.87 26.91 -3.83
C ILE A 19 37.00 26.09 -2.57
N VAL A 20 35.96 25.36 -2.23
CA VAL A 20 35.92 24.47 -1.07
C VAL A 20 36.47 23.11 -1.45
N LYS A 21 37.62 22.74 -0.85
CA LYS A 21 38.10 21.37 -0.92
C LYS A 21 37.30 20.50 0.08
N PRO A 22 37.04 19.21 -0.25
CA PRO A 22 36.48 18.31 0.74
C PRO A 22 37.30 18.31 2.03
N ALA A 23 36.70 18.61 3.16
CA ALA A 23 37.38 18.77 4.44
C ALA A 23 37.09 17.54 5.33
N GLY A 24 38.13 16.77 5.60
CA GLY A 24 38.15 15.76 6.65
C GLY A 24 37.28 14.54 6.44
N PRO A 25 37.31 13.57 7.33
CA PRO A 25 36.47 12.40 7.28
C PRO A 25 34.98 12.76 7.53
N PRO A 26 34.03 12.00 6.95
CA PRO A 26 32.61 12.23 7.18
C PRO A 26 32.26 12.09 8.67
N ARG A 27 31.26 12.86 9.12
CA ARG A 27 30.73 12.73 10.48
C ARG A 27 30.05 11.38 10.63
N VAL A 28 30.49 10.61 11.61
CA VAL A 28 29.84 9.36 12.01
C VAL A 28 28.76 9.67 13.05
N GLY A 29 27.69 8.86 13.05
CA GLY A 29 26.60 9.00 14.02
C GLY A 29 27.09 8.86 15.48
N GLN A 30 26.20 9.18 16.43
CA GLN A 30 26.50 9.11 17.85
C GLN A 30 26.88 7.70 18.28
N PRO A 31 27.81 7.51 19.23
CA PRO A 31 28.13 6.20 19.80
C PRO A 31 26.87 5.53 20.38
N SER A 32 26.68 4.27 20.06
CA SER A 32 25.60 3.44 20.59
C SER A 32 26.16 2.06 20.97
N TRP A 33 25.32 1.22 21.61
CA TRP A 33 25.67 -0.17 21.92
C TRP A 33 25.94 -1.00 20.64
N ASN A 34 25.44 -0.56 19.46
CA ASN A 34 25.72 -1.15 18.16
C ASN A 34 26.18 -0.03 17.18
N PRO A 35 27.44 0.44 17.27
CA PRO A 35 27.92 1.55 16.49
C PRO A 35 28.01 1.22 15.01
N GLN A 36 27.34 2.05 14.16
CA GLN A 36 27.39 1.93 12.72
C GLN A 36 28.79 2.35 12.20
N ARG A 37 29.37 1.53 11.34
CA ARG A 37 30.63 1.90 10.66
C ARG A 37 30.38 2.95 9.59
N ALA A 38 31.38 3.79 9.33
CA ALA A 38 31.34 4.73 8.21
C ALA A 38 31.27 3.96 6.87
N SER A 39 30.48 4.48 5.92
CA SER A 39 30.41 3.94 4.56
C SER A 39 31.64 4.33 3.74
N SER A 40 31.90 3.59 2.65
CA SER A 40 32.93 3.95 1.65
C SER A 40 32.47 5.02 0.66
N MET A 41 31.24 5.53 0.79
CA MET A 41 30.70 6.54 -0.13
C MET A 41 31.43 7.88 0.04
N PRO A 42 31.70 8.63 -1.07
CA PRO A 42 32.44 9.88 -1.04
C PRO A 42 31.60 11.06 -0.52
N VAL A 43 31.05 10.93 0.70
CA VAL A 43 30.11 11.88 1.32
C VAL A 43 30.70 13.28 1.48
N ASN A 44 32.01 13.40 1.60
CA ASN A 44 32.73 14.68 1.70
C ASN A 44 32.78 15.49 0.39
N ARG A 45 32.26 14.95 -0.73
CA ARG A 45 32.01 15.72 -1.96
C ARG A 45 30.76 16.59 -1.87
N TYR A 46 29.93 16.38 -0.86
CA TYR A 46 28.66 17.06 -0.64
C TYR A 46 28.75 17.87 0.65
N ARG A 47 27.99 18.95 0.71
CA ARG A 47 27.97 19.85 1.86
C ARG A 47 26.54 20.09 2.34
N PRO A 48 26.33 20.49 3.61
CA PRO A 48 25.04 20.92 4.09
C PRO A 48 24.44 22.05 3.27
N PHE A 49 23.13 22.02 3.04
CA PHE A 49 22.42 23.06 2.27
C PHE A 49 22.70 24.48 2.79
N ALA A 50 22.77 24.65 4.12
CA ALA A 50 23.08 25.93 4.75
C ALA A 50 24.47 26.52 4.41
N GLU A 51 25.35 25.72 3.81
CA GLU A 51 26.65 26.19 3.30
C GLU A 51 26.58 26.59 1.81
N GLU A 52 25.47 26.26 1.12
CA GLU A 52 25.24 26.60 -0.28
C GLU A 52 24.37 27.84 -0.43
N VAL A 53 23.31 27.93 0.36
CA VAL A 53 22.37 29.05 0.39
C VAL A 53 22.25 29.54 1.82
N GLU A 54 22.16 30.88 2.02
CA GLU A 54 22.03 31.45 3.35
C GLU A 54 20.81 30.84 4.10
N PRO A 55 21.00 30.40 5.35
CA PRO A 55 19.92 29.77 6.12
C PRO A 55 18.77 30.74 6.42
N ILE A 56 17.55 30.27 6.22
CA ILE A 56 16.33 31.00 6.56
C ILE A 56 16.21 31.10 8.09
N ARG A 57 16.07 32.32 8.60
CA ARG A 57 15.89 32.61 10.03
C ARG A 57 14.49 33.13 10.32
N LEU A 58 13.51 32.26 10.11
CA LEU A 58 12.11 32.56 10.43
C LEU A 58 11.82 32.20 11.91
N ARG A 59 11.70 33.21 12.78
CA ARG A 59 11.50 32.99 14.23
C ARG A 59 10.05 32.72 14.60
N ASN A 60 9.11 33.40 13.98
CA ASN A 60 7.67 33.32 14.33
C ASN A 60 6.93 32.52 13.25
N ARG A 61 7.25 31.24 13.11
CA ARG A 61 6.55 30.32 12.21
C ARG A 61 5.10 30.20 12.60
N THR A 62 4.21 30.25 11.61
CA THR A 62 2.78 29.98 11.83
C THR A 62 2.34 28.68 11.14
N TRP A 63 3.07 28.24 10.12
CA TRP A 63 2.72 27.05 9.36
C TRP A 63 2.66 25.76 10.19
N PRO A 64 3.50 25.51 11.23
CA PRO A 64 3.42 24.26 11.97
C PRO A 64 2.09 24.02 12.71
N ASP A 65 1.42 25.12 13.08
CA ASP A 65 0.15 25.09 13.84
C ASP A 65 -1.09 25.23 12.93
N ARG A 66 -0.88 25.41 11.62
CA ARG A 66 -2.01 25.55 10.67
C ARG A 66 -2.60 24.21 10.31
N VAL A 67 -3.93 24.14 10.36
CA VAL A 67 -4.71 23.03 9.83
C VAL A 67 -5.17 23.39 8.42
N ILE A 68 -4.94 22.48 7.48
CA ILE A 68 -5.44 22.62 6.11
C ILE A 68 -6.92 22.24 6.12
N ASP A 69 -7.79 23.19 5.80
CA ASP A 69 -9.26 23.07 5.83
C ASP A 69 -9.92 23.24 4.44
N ARG A 70 -9.12 23.43 3.40
CA ARG A 70 -9.57 23.61 2.01
C ARG A 70 -8.53 23.09 1.03
N ALA A 71 -8.97 22.80 -0.21
CA ALA A 71 -8.07 22.49 -1.31
C ALA A 71 -7.30 23.73 -1.79
N PRO A 72 -6.07 23.58 -2.30
CA PRO A 72 -5.38 24.62 -3.06
C PRO A 72 -6.01 24.81 -4.45
N LEU A 73 -5.65 25.86 -5.15
CA LEU A 73 -5.81 25.92 -6.60
C LEU A 73 -4.88 24.87 -7.22
N TRP A 74 -5.44 23.99 -8.02
CA TRP A 74 -4.68 22.90 -8.64
C TRP A 74 -4.29 23.26 -10.08
N CYS A 75 -3.02 23.02 -10.46
CA CYS A 75 -2.60 23.01 -11.84
C CYS A 75 -1.98 21.65 -12.20
N ALA A 76 -2.57 20.98 -13.18
CA ALA A 76 -2.02 19.73 -13.71
C ALA A 76 -0.99 20.05 -14.81
N VAL A 77 0.25 19.61 -14.60
CA VAL A 77 1.35 19.86 -15.57
C VAL A 77 1.79 18.60 -16.31
N ASP A 78 0.94 17.56 -16.31
CA ASP A 78 1.18 16.27 -16.98
C ASP A 78 1.52 16.41 -18.47
N LEU A 79 0.85 17.35 -19.16
CA LEU A 79 1.00 17.57 -20.62
C LEU A 79 2.21 18.42 -21.00
N ARG A 80 2.86 19.05 -20.01
CA ARG A 80 4.08 19.83 -20.24
C ARG A 80 5.25 19.19 -19.50
N ASP A 81 5.35 19.33 -18.19
CA ASP A 81 6.51 18.88 -17.39
C ASP A 81 6.56 17.35 -17.28
N GLY A 82 5.39 16.74 -17.11
CA GLY A 82 5.24 15.29 -17.18
C GLY A 82 5.62 14.73 -18.55
N ASN A 83 5.13 15.35 -19.62
CA ASN A 83 5.38 14.91 -21.01
C ASN A 83 6.84 15.10 -21.45
N GLN A 84 7.48 16.21 -21.05
CA GLN A 84 8.86 16.47 -21.48
C GLN A 84 9.87 15.46 -20.91
N ALA A 85 9.51 14.79 -19.82
CA ALA A 85 10.35 13.79 -19.16
C ALA A 85 10.17 12.36 -19.70
N LEU A 86 9.25 12.15 -20.63
CA LEU A 86 8.96 10.83 -21.18
C LEU A 86 10.01 10.42 -22.22
N ILE A 87 10.42 9.15 -22.18
CA ILE A 87 11.30 8.55 -23.22
C ILE A 87 10.59 8.59 -24.59
N ASP A 88 9.27 8.34 -24.58
CA ASP A 88 8.39 8.47 -25.76
C ASP A 88 7.34 9.56 -25.47
N PRO A 89 7.58 10.84 -25.81
CA PRO A 89 6.65 11.92 -25.59
C PRO A 89 5.26 11.63 -26.20
N MET A 90 4.22 12.13 -25.55
CA MET A 90 2.85 11.86 -25.98
C MET A 90 2.58 12.34 -27.40
N SER A 91 2.02 11.45 -28.23
CA SER A 91 1.41 11.84 -29.51
C SER A 91 0.21 12.77 -29.26
N PRO A 92 -0.26 13.54 -30.26
CA PRO A 92 -1.46 14.38 -30.13
C PRO A 92 -2.67 13.62 -29.58
N ALA A 93 -2.88 12.38 -30.01
CA ALA A 93 -3.98 11.55 -29.52
C ALA A 93 -3.84 11.18 -28.03
N ARG A 94 -2.61 10.87 -27.55
CA ARG A 94 -2.36 10.63 -26.13
C ARG A 94 -2.49 11.92 -25.31
N LYS A 95 -2.00 13.05 -25.84
CA LYS A 95 -2.19 14.38 -25.21
C LYS A 95 -3.67 14.71 -25.05
N ARG A 96 -4.47 14.49 -26.11
CA ARG A 96 -5.90 14.73 -26.07
C ARG A 96 -6.59 13.85 -25.02
N ARG A 97 -6.26 12.57 -24.96
CA ARG A 97 -6.83 11.65 -23.97
C ARG A 97 -6.47 12.06 -22.54
N MET A 98 -5.25 12.51 -22.28
CA MET A 98 -4.83 13.04 -20.99
C MET A 98 -5.56 14.33 -20.65
N PHE A 99 -5.68 15.27 -21.60
CA PHE A 99 -6.43 16.51 -21.41
C PHE A 99 -7.90 16.24 -21.04
N ASP A 100 -8.56 15.36 -21.79
CA ASP A 100 -9.96 15.00 -21.53
C ASP A 100 -10.13 14.30 -20.17
N LEU A 101 -9.14 13.52 -19.71
CA LEU A 101 -9.13 12.95 -18.36
C LEU A 101 -9.04 14.05 -17.30
N LEU A 102 -8.07 14.95 -17.39
CA LEU A 102 -7.86 16.02 -16.42
C LEU A 102 -9.09 16.94 -16.30
N VAL A 103 -9.73 17.26 -17.44
CA VAL A 103 -11.00 18.02 -17.46
C VAL A 103 -12.12 17.26 -16.73
N ARG A 104 -12.29 15.94 -17.01
CA ARG A 104 -13.32 15.13 -16.34
C ARG A 104 -13.09 15.00 -14.84
N MET A 105 -11.82 14.91 -14.40
CA MET A 105 -11.47 14.88 -12.97
C MET A 105 -11.75 16.20 -12.24
N GLY A 106 -11.94 17.32 -12.98
CA GLY A 106 -12.29 18.61 -12.40
C GLY A 106 -11.16 19.63 -12.35
N TYR A 107 -9.99 19.36 -12.94
CA TYR A 107 -8.91 20.36 -13.01
C TYR A 107 -9.35 21.60 -13.79
N LYS A 108 -9.09 22.79 -13.22
CA LYS A 108 -9.46 24.08 -13.80
C LYS A 108 -8.29 24.84 -14.42
N GLU A 109 -7.06 24.47 -14.06
CA GLU A 109 -5.84 24.95 -14.70
C GLU A 109 -5.02 23.75 -15.17
N ILE A 110 -4.67 23.71 -16.46
CA ILE A 110 -3.96 22.61 -17.10
C ILE A 110 -2.85 23.19 -17.98
N GLU A 111 -1.59 22.84 -17.65
CA GLU A 111 -0.45 23.23 -18.47
C GLU A 111 -0.28 22.26 -19.66
N VAL A 112 -0.67 22.73 -20.85
CA VAL A 112 -0.88 21.89 -22.02
C VAL A 112 0.34 21.69 -22.91
N GLY A 113 1.42 22.46 -22.70
CA GLY A 113 2.66 22.28 -23.45
C GLY A 113 3.61 23.46 -23.41
N PHE A 114 4.68 23.33 -24.21
CA PHE A 114 5.70 24.34 -24.47
C PHE A 114 5.73 24.67 -25.99
N PRO A 115 4.72 25.45 -26.48
CA PRO A 115 4.49 25.61 -27.92
C PRO A 115 5.62 26.27 -28.69
N SER A 116 6.47 27.04 -28.00
CA SER A 116 7.64 27.63 -28.64
C SER A 116 8.85 26.69 -28.77
N ALA A 117 8.88 25.59 -27.99
CA ALA A 117 9.95 24.60 -28.05
C ALA A 117 9.64 23.44 -29.00
N SER A 118 8.37 23.10 -29.22
CA SER A 118 7.95 21.93 -29.99
C SER A 118 6.82 22.27 -30.96
N GLN A 119 6.92 21.80 -32.22
CA GLN A 119 5.82 21.94 -33.18
C GLN A 119 4.63 21.10 -32.76
N THR A 120 4.84 19.91 -32.21
CA THR A 120 3.77 19.05 -31.68
C THR A 120 2.96 19.75 -30.58
N ASP A 121 3.65 20.47 -29.70
CA ASP A 121 2.96 21.24 -28.63
C ASP A 121 2.23 22.43 -29.19
N PHE A 122 2.82 23.12 -30.18
CA PHE A 122 2.15 24.22 -30.87
C PHE A 122 0.86 23.74 -31.54
N ASP A 123 0.94 22.65 -32.30
CA ASP A 123 -0.19 22.10 -33.05
C ASP A 123 -1.28 21.59 -32.10
N PHE A 124 -0.89 20.97 -30.99
CA PHE A 124 -1.85 20.51 -29.97
C PHE A 124 -2.58 21.67 -29.28
N VAL A 125 -1.87 22.74 -28.92
CA VAL A 125 -2.51 23.95 -28.37
C VAL A 125 -3.50 24.53 -29.37
N ARG A 126 -3.12 24.63 -30.64
CA ARG A 126 -4.04 25.07 -31.70
C ARG A 126 -5.25 24.15 -31.85
N GLU A 127 -5.02 22.84 -31.86
CA GLU A 127 -6.07 21.84 -32.01
C GLU A 127 -7.15 21.98 -30.94
N ILE A 128 -6.79 22.04 -29.64
CA ILE A 128 -7.78 22.15 -28.56
C ILE A 128 -8.55 23.49 -28.59
N ILE A 129 -7.93 24.56 -29.07
CA ILE A 129 -8.58 25.86 -29.21
C ILE A 129 -9.54 25.84 -30.42
N GLU A 130 -9.09 25.40 -31.60
CA GLU A 130 -9.86 25.42 -32.85
C GLU A 130 -11.02 24.44 -32.83
N GLN A 131 -10.90 23.33 -32.12
CA GLN A 131 -11.98 22.36 -31.91
C GLN A 131 -12.96 22.75 -30.80
N GLY A 132 -12.71 23.86 -30.08
CA GLY A 132 -13.54 24.26 -28.93
C GLY A 132 -13.52 23.22 -27.81
N ALA A 133 -12.40 22.55 -27.63
CA ALA A 133 -12.26 21.45 -26.65
C ALA A 133 -12.05 21.92 -25.20
N ILE A 134 -11.79 23.22 -25.02
CA ILE A 134 -11.53 23.82 -23.69
C ILE A 134 -12.87 24.24 -23.08
N PRO A 135 -13.32 23.65 -21.97
CA PRO A 135 -14.54 24.09 -21.30
C PRO A 135 -14.45 25.53 -20.80
N ASP A 136 -15.62 26.18 -20.67
CA ASP A 136 -15.71 27.61 -20.28
C ASP A 136 -15.10 27.88 -18.90
N ASP A 137 -15.00 26.87 -18.02
CA ASP A 137 -14.47 26.98 -16.66
C ASP A 137 -13.02 26.48 -16.52
N VAL A 138 -12.38 26.07 -17.64
CA VAL A 138 -10.97 25.63 -17.68
C VAL A 138 -10.10 26.71 -18.31
N THR A 139 -8.94 26.94 -17.72
CA THR A 139 -7.89 27.82 -18.22
C THR A 139 -6.69 26.99 -18.63
N ILE A 140 -6.25 27.11 -19.87
CA ILE A 140 -5.01 26.48 -20.31
C ILE A 140 -3.80 27.30 -19.87
N GLN A 141 -2.72 26.62 -19.51
CA GLN A 141 -1.42 27.20 -19.22
C GLN A 141 -0.40 26.72 -20.24
N VAL A 142 0.55 27.58 -20.62
CA VAL A 142 1.65 27.25 -21.53
C VAL A 142 2.96 27.84 -21.02
N LEU A 143 4.05 27.07 -21.17
CA LEU A 143 5.38 27.48 -20.75
C LEU A 143 6.12 28.24 -21.84
N THR A 144 6.94 29.22 -21.45
CA THR A 144 7.91 29.88 -22.34
C THR A 144 9.13 30.40 -21.55
N GLN A 145 10.30 30.37 -22.16
CA GLN A 145 11.47 31.07 -21.62
C GLN A 145 11.34 32.59 -21.79
N CYS A 146 12.01 33.37 -20.96
CA CYS A 146 12.11 34.83 -21.08
C CYS A 146 12.96 35.25 -22.29
N ARG A 147 12.55 34.84 -23.50
CA ARG A 147 13.18 35.16 -24.78
C ARG A 147 12.13 35.70 -25.74
N PRO A 148 12.37 36.88 -26.35
CA PRO A 148 11.36 37.60 -27.14
C PRO A 148 10.70 36.75 -28.23
N GLU A 149 11.49 35.98 -28.99
CA GLU A 149 11.02 35.14 -30.07
C GLU A 149 10.17 33.96 -29.59
N LEU A 150 10.51 33.38 -28.43
CA LEU A 150 9.75 32.26 -27.85
C LEU A 150 8.43 32.75 -27.27
N ILE A 151 8.45 33.90 -26.57
CA ILE A 151 7.25 34.54 -26.03
C ILE A 151 6.26 34.85 -27.18
N GLU A 152 6.75 35.47 -28.27
CA GLU A 152 5.90 35.78 -29.42
C GLU A 152 5.19 34.55 -30.03
N ARG A 153 5.97 33.45 -30.22
CA ARG A 153 5.41 32.19 -30.73
C ARG A 153 4.39 31.57 -29.76
N THR A 154 4.63 31.70 -28.44
CA THR A 154 3.70 31.21 -27.41
C THR A 154 2.35 31.93 -27.49
N PHE A 155 2.34 33.25 -27.62
CA PHE A 155 1.09 34.03 -27.81
C PHE A 155 0.38 33.69 -29.12
N GLN A 156 1.12 33.45 -30.20
CA GLN A 156 0.55 32.97 -31.47
C GLN A 156 -0.19 31.64 -31.29
N ALA A 157 0.44 30.69 -30.54
CA ALA A 157 -0.19 29.40 -30.27
C ALA A 157 -1.49 29.52 -29.48
N CYS A 158 -1.56 30.40 -28.50
CA CYS A 158 -2.73 30.57 -27.62
C CYS A 158 -3.78 31.55 -28.15
N SER A 159 -3.54 32.19 -29.30
CA SER A 159 -4.48 33.14 -29.88
C SER A 159 -5.86 32.51 -30.11
N GLY A 160 -6.92 33.18 -29.63
CA GLY A 160 -8.29 32.70 -29.73
C GLY A 160 -8.73 31.75 -28.60
N ALA A 161 -7.87 31.40 -27.65
CA ALA A 161 -8.30 30.76 -26.43
C ALA A 161 -9.18 31.73 -25.61
N PRO A 162 -10.28 31.27 -24.98
CA PRO A 162 -11.06 32.13 -24.08
C PRO A 162 -10.23 32.71 -22.94
N ARG A 163 -9.42 31.87 -22.30
CA ARG A 163 -8.52 32.21 -21.19
C ARG A 163 -7.22 31.45 -21.33
N ALA A 164 -6.10 32.12 -21.03
CA ALA A 164 -4.79 31.47 -21.02
C ALA A 164 -3.87 32.08 -19.95
N ILE A 165 -3.07 31.23 -19.31
CA ILE A 165 -1.94 31.59 -18.46
C ILE A 165 -0.69 31.42 -19.29
N VAL A 166 0.11 32.49 -19.41
CA VAL A 166 1.47 32.42 -19.98
C VAL A 166 2.46 32.33 -18.82
N HIS A 167 3.03 31.15 -18.65
CA HIS A 167 4.04 30.84 -17.67
C HIS A 167 5.43 31.12 -18.28
N PHE A 168 6.06 32.20 -17.88
CA PHE A 168 7.40 32.56 -18.34
C PHE A 168 8.43 32.43 -17.22
N TYR A 169 9.64 32.05 -17.58
CA TYR A 169 10.68 31.74 -16.58
C TYR A 169 12.08 32.06 -17.05
N ASN A 170 12.96 32.24 -16.09
CA ASN A 170 14.40 32.12 -16.24
C ASN A 170 15.02 31.67 -14.90
N SER A 171 16.17 30.97 -14.97
CA SER A 171 16.84 30.51 -13.77
C SER A 171 17.50 31.65 -13.00
N THR A 172 17.40 31.61 -11.67
CA THR A 172 17.89 32.64 -10.76
C THR A 172 18.94 32.15 -9.76
N SER A 173 19.18 30.81 -9.71
CA SER A 173 20.06 30.19 -8.71
C SER A 173 21.51 30.68 -8.79
N ILE A 174 22.20 30.64 -7.66
CA ILE A 174 23.61 30.97 -7.55
C ILE A 174 24.45 30.19 -8.57
N LEU A 175 24.22 28.89 -8.67
CA LEU A 175 24.97 28.00 -9.56
C LEU A 175 24.74 28.36 -11.02
N GLN A 176 23.48 28.55 -11.45
CA GLN A 176 23.17 28.80 -12.87
C GLN A 176 23.58 30.21 -13.29
N ARG A 177 23.47 31.23 -12.42
CA ARG A 177 24.05 32.55 -12.72
C ARG A 177 25.53 32.46 -13.03
N ARG A 178 26.27 31.65 -12.27
CA ARG A 178 27.70 31.46 -12.42
C ARG A 178 28.08 30.65 -13.67
N VAL A 179 27.48 29.46 -13.84
CA VAL A 179 27.99 28.47 -14.83
C VAL A 179 27.24 28.52 -16.15
N VAL A 180 25.95 28.88 -16.15
CA VAL A 180 25.11 28.89 -17.35
C VAL A 180 25.07 30.29 -17.97
N PHE A 181 24.55 31.24 -17.22
CA PHE A 181 24.36 32.62 -17.72
C PHE A 181 25.67 33.41 -17.72
N ARG A 182 26.57 33.14 -16.80
CA ARG A 182 27.79 33.95 -16.53
C ARG A 182 27.44 35.41 -16.39
N ALA A 183 26.39 35.69 -15.60
CA ALA A 183 25.75 36.98 -15.42
C ALA A 183 25.53 37.29 -13.95
N ASN A 184 25.63 38.56 -13.59
CA ASN A 184 25.37 39.01 -12.23
C ASN A 184 23.85 39.08 -11.92
N ARG A 185 23.47 39.39 -10.67
CA ARG A 185 22.07 39.49 -10.23
C ARG A 185 21.26 40.50 -11.05
N ALA A 186 21.80 41.66 -11.37
CA ALA A 186 21.11 42.72 -12.12
C ALA A 186 20.83 42.27 -13.57
N GLU A 187 21.79 41.62 -14.21
CA GLU A 187 21.63 41.11 -15.57
C GLU A 187 20.60 39.98 -15.63
N VAL A 188 20.58 39.07 -14.67
CA VAL A 188 19.59 38.00 -14.62
C VAL A 188 18.20 38.52 -14.27
N GLN A 189 18.08 39.52 -13.40
CA GLN A 189 16.81 40.23 -13.14
C GLN A 189 16.29 40.92 -14.42
N ALA A 190 17.21 41.55 -15.22
CA ALA A 190 16.83 42.18 -16.48
C ALA A 190 16.20 41.17 -17.46
N ILE A 191 16.68 39.91 -17.53
CA ILE A 191 16.05 38.85 -18.35
C ILE A 191 14.59 38.65 -17.92
N ALA A 192 14.30 38.60 -16.63
CA ALA A 192 12.95 38.44 -16.10
C ALA A 192 12.03 39.63 -16.46
N THR A 193 12.49 40.84 -16.21
CA THR A 193 11.69 42.07 -16.44
C THR A 193 11.50 42.34 -17.95
N ASP A 194 12.49 42.03 -18.80
CA ASP A 194 12.33 42.14 -20.26
C ASP A 194 11.37 41.09 -20.78
N GLY A 195 11.41 39.86 -20.25
CA GLY A 195 10.40 38.83 -20.52
C GLY A 195 8.99 39.30 -20.13
N ALA A 196 8.82 39.86 -18.94
CA ALA A 196 7.54 40.41 -18.47
C ALA A 196 7.01 41.54 -19.40
N ARG A 197 7.87 42.51 -19.79
CA ARG A 197 7.50 43.57 -20.74
C ARG A 197 7.02 42.98 -22.09
N LYS A 198 7.77 41.95 -22.56
CA LYS A 198 7.39 41.28 -23.80
C LYS A 198 6.07 40.53 -23.70
N CYS A 199 5.78 39.88 -22.56
CA CYS A 199 4.47 39.27 -22.34
C CYS A 199 3.33 40.29 -22.36
N VAL A 200 3.47 41.45 -21.69
CA VAL A 200 2.49 42.55 -21.71
C VAL A 200 2.31 43.05 -23.13
N GLU A 201 3.39 43.30 -23.90
CA GLU A 201 3.34 43.73 -25.30
C GLU A 201 2.58 42.74 -26.19
N GLN A 202 2.84 41.46 -26.04
CA GLN A 202 2.18 40.44 -26.84
C GLN A 202 0.71 40.28 -26.47
N ALA A 203 0.37 40.27 -25.19
CA ALA A 203 -1.04 40.21 -24.74
C ALA A 203 -1.89 41.31 -25.34
N ALA A 204 -1.35 42.54 -25.51
CA ALA A 204 -2.06 43.66 -26.13
C ALA A 204 -2.38 43.43 -27.62
N LYS A 205 -1.64 42.53 -28.31
CA LYS A 205 -1.92 42.19 -29.74
C LYS A 205 -3.07 41.20 -29.89
N TYR A 206 -3.46 40.49 -28.84
CA TYR A 206 -4.49 39.45 -28.84
C TYR A 206 -5.58 39.73 -27.79
N PRO A 207 -6.36 40.83 -27.96
CA PRO A 207 -7.34 41.27 -26.95
C PRO A 207 -8.56 40.32 -26.82
N GLY A 208 -8.72 39.37 -27.71
CA GLY A 208 -9.79 38.37 -27.65
C GLY A 208 -9.59 37.25 -26.64
N THR A 209 -8.40 37.14 -26.05
CA THR A 209 -8.05 36.15 -25.00
C THR A 209 -7.89 36.87 -23.67
N GLN A 210 -8.46 36.30 -22.60
CA GLN A 210 -8.24 36.78 -21.24
C GLN A 210 -6.93 36.23 -20.74
N TRP A 211 -5.90 37.08 -20.70
CA TRP A 211 -4.54 36.69 -20.31
C TRP A 211 -4.35 36.81 -18.82
N ARG A 212 -3.66 35.81 -18.23
CA ARG A 212 -2.98 35.85 -16.95
C ARG A 212 -1.51 35.50 -17.11
N PHE A 213 -0.70 35.88 -16.14
CA PHE A 213 0.75 35.70 -16.19
C PHE A 213 1.20 34.90 -14.99
N GLU A 214 2.10 33.97 -15.24
CA GLU A 214 2.82 33.26 -14.22
C GLU A 214 4.31 33.47 -14.46
N TYR A 215 5.05 33.76 -13.40
CA TYR A 215 6.52 33.87 -13.42
C TYR A 215 7.14 32.88 -12.44
N SER A 216 8.14 32.12 -12.92
CA SER A 216 8.99 31.28 -12.09
C SER A 216 10.42 31.81 -12.03
N PRO A 217 10.95 32.17 -10.86
CA PRO A 217 12.39 32.24 -10.62
C PRO A 217 12.92 30.80 -10.56
N GLU A 218 13.16 30.18 -11.70
CA GLU A 218 13.53 28.77 -11.79
C GLU A 218 14.73 28.44 -10.91
N SER A 219 14.78 27.23 -10.36
CA SER A 219 15.74 26.81 -9.33
C SER A 219 15.68 27.71 -8.09
N TYR A 220 14.47 28.06 -7.67
CA TYR A 220 14.19 28.89 -6.50
C TYR A 220 14.92 28.38 -5.24
N THR A 221 14.92 27.07 -4.99
CA THR A 221 15.58 26.48 -3.82
C THR A 221 17.11 26.67 -3.79
N GLY A 222 17.72 26.96 -4.92
CA GLY A 222 19.16 27.30 -5.05
C GLY A 222 19.42 28.82 -5.19
N THR A 223 18.39 29.64 -4.98
CA THR A 223 18.43 31.10 -5.10
C THR A 223 18.42 31.71 -3.71
N GLU A 224 19.16 32.78 -3.51
CA GLU A 224 19.10 33.58 -2.27
C GLU A 224 17.68 34.15 -2.12
N LEU A 225 17.09 34.00 -0.94
CA LEU A 225 15.68 34.30 -0.71
C LEU A 225 15.31 35.75 -0.98
N GLU A 226 16.17 36.70 -0.51
CA GLU A 226 16.01 38.13 -0.78
C GLU A 226 16.11 38.46 -2.28
N TYR A 227 16.97 37.73 -3.02
CA TYR A 227 17.11 37.93 -4.45
C TYR A 227 15.92 37.37 -5.21
N ALA A 228 15.41 36.20 -4.83
CA ALA A 228 14.17 35.63 -5.41
C ALA A 228 13.00 36.62 -5.25
N LYS A 229 12.83 37.19 -4.04
CA LYS A 229 11.84 38.26 -3.77
C LYS A 229 12.05 39.46 -4.67
N GLN A 230 13.29 39.96 -4.74
CA GLN A 230 13.63 41.16 -5.54
C GLN A 230 13.25 40.95 -7.02
N VAL A 231 13.52 39.78 -7.58
CA VAL A 231 13.16 39.47 -8.98
C VAL A 231 11.64 39.37 -9.16
N CYS A 232 10.93 38.71 -8.24
CA CYS A 232 9.46 38.62 -8.28
C CYS A 232 8.83 40.03 -8.18
N ASP A 233 9.26 40.86 -7.25
CA ASP A 233 8.73 42.21 -7.11
C ASP A 233 8.99 43.06 -8.37
N ALA A 234 10.20 42.98 -8.95
CA ALA A 234 10.51 43.68 -10.21
C ALA A 234 9.67 43.21 -11.40
N VAL A 235 9.35 41.92 -11.49
CA VAL A 235 8.40 41.38 -12.48
C VAL A 235 6.98 41.90 -12.18
N GLY A 236 6.57 41.91 -10.91
CA GLY A 236 5.29 42.44 -10.46
C GLY A 236 5.09 43.92 -10.83
N GLU A 237 6.13 44.74 -10.69
CA GLU A 237 6.10 46.17 -11.11
C GLU A 237 5.81 46.31 -12.63
N VAL A 238 6.36 45.44 -13.46
CA VAL A 238 6.11 45.44 -14.92
C VAL A 238 4.71 44.95 -15.28
N ILE A 239 4.25 43.85 -14.67
CA ILE A 239 2.93 43.24 -14.95
C ILE A 239 1.80 44.11 -14.36
N ALA A 240 2.06 44.84 -13.28
CA ALA A 240 1.08 45.66 -12.56
C ALA A 240 -0.20 44.87 -12.19
N PRO A 241 -0.09 43.80 -11.37
CA PRO A 241 -1.23 42.97 -10.99
C PRO A 241 -2.18 43.72 -10.06
N THR A 242 -3.45 43.30 -10.07
CA THR A 242 -4.49 43.76 -9.12
C THR A 242 -5.14 42.54 -8.46
N PRO A 243 -5.88 42.70 -7.35
CA PRO A 243 -6.60 41.58 -6.74
C PRO A 243 -7.56 40.85 -7.72
N GLU A 244 -8.15 41.55 -8.70
CA GLU A 244 -9.03 40.98 -9.71
C GLU A 244 -8.24 40.30 -10.85
N ARG A 245 -6.99 40.72 -11.04
CA ARG A 245 -6.08 40.17 -12.05
C ARG A 245 -4.72 39.91 -11.41
N PRO A 246 -4.64 38.94 -10.49
CA PRO A 246 -3.39 38.61 -9.82
C PRO A 246 -2.36 38.01 -10.78
N ILE A 247 -1.07 38.21 -10.44
CA ILE A 247 0.03 37.44 -11.02
C ILE A 247 0.23 36.15 -10.22
N ILE A 248 0.66 35.08 -10.90
CA ILE A 248 1.10 33.84 -10.24
C ILE A 248 2.63 33.93 -10.11
N PHE A 249 3.14 33.84 -8.88
CA PHE A 249 4.55 33.56 -8.62
C PHE A 249 4.70 32.12 -8.21
N ASN A 250 5.29 31.34 -9.10
CA ASN A 250 5.54 29.92 -8.86
C ASN A 250 6.96 29.73 -8.35
N LEU A 251 7.12 29.10 -7.20
CA LEU A 251 8.39 28.95 -6.48
C LEU A 251 8.88 27.49 -6.57
N PRO A 252 9.50 27.08 -7.71
CA PRO A 252 9.79 25.69 -7.95
C PRO A 252 10.98 25.19 -7.14
N ALA A 253 10.79 24.06 -6.44
CA ALA A 253 11.91 23.23 -6.03
C ALA A 253 12.35 22.41 -7.25
N THR A 254 12.90 23.09 -8.26
CA THR A 254 13.36 22.48 -9.54
C THR A 254 14.30 21.32 -9.29
N VAL A 255 15.12 21.41 -8.25
CA VAL A 255 15.78 20.29 -7.58
C VAL A 255 15.42 20.41 -6.09
N GLU A 256 14.97 19.32 -5.49
CA GLU A 256 14.67 19.28 -4.06
C GLU A 256 15.97 19.28 -3.24
N MET A 257 16.48 20.47 -2.93
CA MET A 257 17.81 20.65 -2.31
C MET A 257 17.78 20.52 -0.79
N THR A 258 16.62 20.70 -0.14
CA THR A 258 16.50 20.79 1.32
C THR A 258 15.31 20.00 1.85
N THR A 259 15.14 20.00 3.18
CA THR A 259 14.00 19.33 3.82
C THR A 259 12.70 20.13 3.70
N PRO A 260 11.53 19.49 3.73
CA PRO A 260 10.22 20.15 3.55
C PRO A 260 9.97 21.33 4.50
N ASN A 261 10.42 21.25 5.75
CA ASN A 261 10.29 22.33 6.73
C ASN A 261 11.08 23.59 6.34
N VAL A 262 12.25 23.44 5.72
CA VAL A 262 13.04 24.58 5.24
C VAL A 262 12.37 25.21 4.01
N TYR A 263 11.81 24.37 3.11
CA TYR A 263 11.00 24.86 2.00
C TYR A 263 9.78 25.63 2.51
N ALA A 264 9.02 25.09 3.46
CA ALA A 264 7.89 25.78 4.09
C ALA A 264 8.28 27.11 4.75
N ASP A 265 9.42 27.17 5.45
CA ASP A 265 9.95 28.43 6.00
C ASP A 265 10.19 29.46 4.89
N SER A 266 10.72 29.04 3.74
CA SER A 266 10.94 29.93 2.61
C SER A 266 9.63 30.45 2.01
N ILE A 267 8.61 29.59 1.92
CA ILE A 267 7.29 29.97 1.41
C ILE A 267 6.60 30.94 2.36
N GLU A 268 6.61 30.69 3.67
CA GLU A 268 6.04 31.64 4.65
C GLU A 268 6.77 32.98 4.62
N TRP A 269 8.10 32.95 4.47
CA TRP A 269 8.88 34.18 4.34
C TRP A 269 8.50 34.94 3.06
N MET A 270 8.40 34.27 1.90
CA MET A 270 7.96 34.91 0.64
C MET A 270 6.55 35.47 0.77
N SER A 271 5.61 34.69 1.30
CA SER A 271 4.22 35.12 1.51
C SER A 271 4.12 36.39 2.37
N ARG A 272 5.02 36.57 3.34
CA ARG A 272 5.03 37.76 4.23
C ARG A 272 5.76 38.97 3.64
N ASN A 273 6.65 38.76 2.68
CA ASN A 273 7.59 39.81 2.25
C ASN A 273 7.38 40.26 0.78
N LEU A 274 6.68 39.49 -0.06
CA LEU A 274 6.34 39.89 -1.41
C LEU A 274 5.52 41.21 -1.40
N ALA A 275 5.86 42.11 -2.31
CA ALA A 275 5.07 43.32 -2.51
C ALA A 275 3.67 42.98 -3.06
N ASN A 276 2.64 43.73 -2.62
CA ASN A 276 1.27 43.61 -3.06
C ASN A 276 0.74 42.14 -3.00
N ARG A 277 0.99 41.47 -1.85
CA ARG A 277 0.65 40.04 -1.67
C ARG A 277 -0.80 39.70 -2.03
N GLU A 278 -1.74 40.63 -1.85
CA GLU A 278 -3.15 40.50 -2.19
C GLU A 278 -3.41 40.39 -3.71
N SER A 279 -2.44 40.80 -4.52
CA SER A 279 -2.47 40.71 -5.99
C SER A 279 -1.59 39.56 -6.51
N VAL A 280 -1.19 38.62 -5.63
CA VAL A 280 -0.31 37.50 -5.96
C VAL A 280 -0.99 36.18 -5.59
N ILE A 281 -1.01 35.24 -6.54
CA ILE A 281 -1.23 33.81 -6.27
C ILE A 281 0.15 33.18 -6.09
N LEU A 282 0.42 32.68 -4.91
CA LEU A 282 1.69 32.01 -4.60
C LEU A 282 1.58 30.52 -4.89
N SER A 283 2.31 30.05 -5.90
CA SER A 283 2.27 28.67 -6.39
C SER A 283 3.49 27.88 -5.98
N LEU A 284 3.30 26.59 -5.74
CA LEU A 284 4.34 25.62 -5.41
C LEU A 284 4.49 24.62 -6.56
N HIS A 285 5.75 24.27 -6.86
CA HIS A 285 6.09 23.27 -7.86
C HIS A 285 7.29 22.43 -7.39
N PRO A 286 7.10 21.54 -6.40
CA PRO A 286 8.21 20.73 -5.92
C PRO A 286 8.41 19.49 -6.78
N HIS A 287 9.70 19.22 -7.15
CA HIS A 287 10.15 17.92 -7.61
C HIS A 287 10.47 16.99 -6.42
N ASN A 288 10.65 15.70 -6.71
CA ASN A 288 10.70 14.63 -5.69
C ASN A 288 12.11 14.03 -5.53
N ASP A 289 13.17 14.81 -5.73
CA ASP A 289 14.56 14.31 -5.72
C ASP A 289 14.97 13.67 -4.40
N ARG A 290 14.37 14.08 -3.29
CA ARG A 290 14.60 13.53 -1.95
C ARG A 290 13.48 12.55 -1.49
N GLY A 291 12.45 12.33 -2.32
CA GLY A 291 11.28 11.55 -1.96
C GLY A 291 10.32 12.28 -1.00
N THR A 292 10.39 13.60 -0.90
CA THR A 292 9.61 14.38 0.08
C THR A 292 8.75 15.49 -0.56
N ALA A 293 8.52 15.45 -1.88
CA ALA A 293 7.75 16.48 -2.59
C ALA A 293 6.33 16.67 -2.04
N VAL A 294 5.63 15.58 -1.68
CA VAL A 294 4.28 15.66 -1.08
C VAL A 294 4.33 16.43 0.23
N ALA A 295 5.25 16.09 1.13
CA ALA A 295 5.42 16.81 2.39
C ALA A 295 5.83 18.28 2.18
N ALA A 296 6.67 18.55 1.16
CA ALA A 296 7.06 19.92 0.81
C ALA A 296 5.85 20.75 0.33
N ALA A 297 4.97 20.16 -0.48
CA ALA A 297 3.75 20.82 -0.95
C ALA A 297 2.75 21.07 0.18
N GLU A 298 2.47 20.06 1.03
CA GLU A 298 1.55 20.19 2.17
C GLU A 298 2.02 21.26 3.16
N LEU A 299 3.30 21.21 3.57
CA LEU A 299 3.84 22.19 4.49
C LEU A 299 3.97 23.58 3.86
N GLY A 300 4.29 23.66 2.55
CA GLY A 300 4.32 24.91 1.80
C GLY A 300 2.92 25.54 1.66
N PHE A 301 1.89 24.73 1.48
CA PHE A 301 0.50 25.20 1.47
C PHE A 301 0.07 25.69 2.85
N ALA A 302 0.38 24.97 3.92
CA ALA A 302 0.19 25.46 5.29
C ALA A 302 0.98 26.75 5.57
N ALA A 303 2.13 26.94 4.91
CA ALA A 303 2.98 28.13 5.02
C ALA A 303 2.43 29.36 4.28
N GLY A 304 1.31 29.24 3.57
CA GLY A 304 0.60 30.35 2.96
C GLY A 304 0.70 30.44 1.44
N ALA A 305 1.01 29.35 0.78
CA ALA A 305 0.80 29.22 -0.65
C ALA A 305 -0.71 29.11 -0.96
N ASP A 306 -1.08 29.44 -2.20
CA ASP A 306 -2.46 29.44 -2.68
C ASP A 306 -2.71 28.32 -3.69
N ARG A 307 -1.67 27.87 -4.39
CA ARG A 307 -1.73 26.99 -5.55
C ARG A 307 -0.63 25.93 -5.54
N ILE A 308 -0.90 24.77 -6.15
CA ILE A 308 0.08 23.69 -6.31
C ILE A 308 0.04 23.18 -7.74
N GLU A 309 1.22 23.07 -8.35
CA GLU A 309 1.46 22.40 -9.62
C GLU A 309 2.06 21.03 -9.41
N GLY A 310 1.62 20.05 -10.20
CA GLY A 310 2.13 18.69 -10.15
C GLY A 310 1.58 17.80 -11.24
N CYS A 311 1.91 16.52 -11.16
CA CYS A 311 1.43 15.51 -12.11
C CYS A 311 0.67 14.40 -11.40
N LEU A 312 -0.25 13.78 -12.11
CA LEU A 312 -0.88 12.54 -11.67
C LEU A 312 0.20 11.46 -11.49
N PHE A 313 0.15 10.77 -10.34
CA PHE A 313 1.12 9.76 -9.93
C PHE A 313 2.58 10.22 -9.87
N GLY A 314 2.83 11.51 -9.92
CA GLY A 314 4.15 12.10 -9.71
C GLY A 314 5.13 11.93 -10.88
N ASN A 315 4.65 11.81 -12.12
CA ASN A 315 5.50 11.73 -13.29
C ASN A 315 6.26 13.05 -13.53
N GLY A 316 7.46 12.99 -14.11
CA GLY A 316 8.28 14.16 -14.45
C GLY A 316 9.78 13.90 -14.45
N GLU A 317 10.53 14.96 -14.63
CA GLU A 317 11.99 14.92 -14.70
C GLU A 317 12.64 14.25 -13.48
N ARG A 318 13.69 13.47 -13.70
CA ARG A 318 14.48 12.74 -12.71
C ARG A 318 13.63 11.79 -11.86
N THR A 319 13.15 12.23 -10.70
CA THR A 319 12.32 11.47 -9.76
C THR A 319 10.85 11.87 -9.81
N GLY A 320 10.50 12.80 -10.70
CA GLY A 320 9.14 13.26 -10.93
C GLY A 320 8.75 14.54 -10.20
N ASN A 321 7.56 15.02 -10.51
CA ASN A 321 6.87 16.12 -9.84
C ASN A 321 6.19 15.65 -8.55
N VAL A 322 5.68 16.58 -7.77
CA VAL A 322 4.75 16.23 -6.68
C VAL A 322 3.53 15.49 -7.23
N CYS A 323 3.09 14.46 -6.52
CA CYS A 323 1.97 13.64 -6.91
C CYS A 323 0.63 14.27 -6.53
N LEU A 324 -0.15 14.70 -7.53
CA LEU A 324 -1.49 15.29 -7.31
C LEU A 324 -2.49 14.27 -6.75
N VAL A 325 -2.39 13.00 -7.13
CA VAL A 325 -3.24 11.93 -6.58
C VAL A 325 -3.02 11.78 -5.08
N THR A 326 -1.76 11.73 -4.65
CA THR A 326 -1.43 11.60 -3.23
C THR A 326 -1.88 12.82 -2.43
N LEU A 327 -1.64 14.04 -2.94
CA LEU A 327 -2.07 15.28 -2.28
C LEU A 327 -3.60 15.36 -2.16
N GLY A 328 -4.34 15.07 -3.24
CA GLY A 328 -5.80 15.12 -3.22
C GLY A 328 -6.40 14.10 -2.25
N LEU A 329 -5.90 12.86 -2.26
CA LEU A 329 -6.42 11.82 -1.36
C LEU A 329 -5.93 11.97 0.10
N ASN A 330 -4.81 12.67 0.34
CA ASN A 330 -4.43 13.10 1.69
C ASN A 330 -5.43 14.09 2.27
N LEU A 331 -5.93 15.04 1.48
CA LEU A 331 -7.02 15.96 1.88
C LEU A 331 -8.30 15.17 2.14
N PHE A 332 -8.72 14.34 1.19
CA PHE A 332 -9.92 13.52 1.29
C PHE A 332 -9.94 12.66 2.57
N SER A 333 -8.83 11.97 2.86
CA SER A 333 -8.70 11.12 4.07
C SER A 333 -8.80 11.90 5.41
N ARG A 334 -8.85 13.22 5.35
CA ARG A 334 -9.00 14.13 6.51
C ARG A 334 -10.29 14.96 6.46
N GLY A 335 -11.23 14.59 5.58
CA GLY A 335 -12.51 15.25 5.46
C GLY A 335 -12.46 16.60 4.76
N VAL A 336 -11.40 16.85 3.97
CA VAL A 336 -11.29 18.05 3.12
C VAL A 336 -11.54 17.65 1.69
N ASP A 337 -12.57 18.24 1.06
CA ASP A 337 -12.89 18.01 -0.34
C ASP A 337 -11.73 18.49 -1.23
N PRO A 338 -11.04 17.59 -1.96
CA PRO A 338 -9.97 17.97 -2.88
C PRO A 338 -10.46 18.72 -4.11
N GLN A 339 -11.78 18.76 -4.37
CA GLN A 339 -12.41 19.34 -5.56
C GLN A 339 -11.97 18.67 -6.89
N ILE A 340 -11.36 17.51 -6.79
CA ILE A 340 -10.91 16.64 -7.89
C ILE A 340 -11.49 15.26 -7.66
N ASP A 341 -12.08 14.67 -8.69
CA ASP A 341 -12.71 13.35 -8.63
C ASP A 341 -11.69 12.24 -8.81
N PHE A 342 -11.50 11.43 -7.76
CA PHE A 342 -10.68 10.22 -7.72
C PHE A 342 -11.53 8.95 -7.57
N SER A 343 -12.84 9.02 -7.73
CA SER A 343 -13.77 7.91 -7.47
C SER A 343 -13.55 6.66 -8.34
N ASN A 344 -12.77 6.78 -9.42
CA ASN A 344 -12.35 5.66 -10.25
C ASN A 344 -10.83 5.69 -10.49
N ILE A 345 -10.08 5.39 -9.43
CA ILE A 345 -8.61 5.47 -9.46
C ILE A 345 -7.96 4.56 -10.50
N ASP A 346 -8.59 3.41 -10.79
CA ASP A 346 -8.06 2.45 -11.76
C ASP A 346 -8.23 2.92 -13.20
N GLU A 347 -9.30 3.62 -13.56
CA GLU A 347 -9.44 4.26 -14.87
C GLU A 347 -8.41 5.38 -15.04
N ILE A 348 -8.27 6.21 -13.99
CA ILE A 348 -7.29 7.30 -13.97
C ILE A 348 -5.89 6.73 -14.19
N ARG A 349 -5.49 5.72 -13.40
CA ARG A 349 -4.19 5.07 -13.49
C ARG A 349 -3.92 4.48 -14.88
N ARG A 350 -4.85 3.66 -15.40
CA ARG A 350 -4.71 3.04 -16.73
C ARG A 350 -4.60 4.08 -17.85
N THR A 351 -5.32 5.19 -17.72
CA THR A 351 -5.23 6.27 -18.71
C THR A 351 -3.87 6.95 -18.63
N VAL A 352 -3.37 7.23 -17.44
CA VAL A 352 -2.03 7.82 -17.25
C VAL A 352 -0.94 6.87 -17.74
N GLU A 353 -0.99 5.58 -17.39
CA GLU A 353 -0.05 4.56 -17.88
C GLU A 353 -0.06 4.47 -19.41
N TYR A 354 -1.24 4.50 -20.02
CA TYR A 354 -1.36 4.51 -21.48
C TYR A 354 -0.77 5.79 -22.10
N CYS A 355 -1.00 6.95 -21.51
CA CYS A 355 -0.49 8.22 -22.04
C CYS A 355 1.02 8.35 -21.85
N ASN A 356 1.54 7.97 -20.69
CA ASN A 356 2.95 8.08 -20.34
C ASN A 356 3.80 6.93 -20.88
N GLN A 357 3.20 5.76 -21.20
CA GLN A 357 3.90 4.52 -21.53
C GLN A 357 4.86 4.08 -20.42
N LEU A 358 4.51 4.38 -19.17
CA LEU A 358 5.23 4.02 -17.95
C LEU A 358 4.23 3.47 -16.93
N PRO A 359 4.56 2.38 -16.21
CA PRO A 359 3.69 1.83 -15.18
C PRO A 359 3.71 2.71 -13.91
N VAL A 360 2.59 2.75 -13.22
CA VAL A 360 2.52 3.28 -11.86
C VAL A 360 3.00 2.19 -10.89
N HIS A 361 3.82 2.58 -9.93
CA HIS A 361 4.38 1.62 -8.96
C HIS A 361 3.29 0.94 -8.14
N GLU A 362 3.37 -0.38 -7.95
CA GLU A 362 2.38 -1.20 -7.24
C GLU A 362 2.11 -0.75 -5.80
N ARG A 363 3.04 -0.05 -5.16
CA ARG A 363 2.90 0.53 -3.83
C ARG A 363 2.79 2.05 -3.85
N HIS A 364 2.37 2.63 -4.99
CA HIS A 364 2.08 4.05 -5.06
C HIS A 364 0.93 4.40 -4.10
N PRO A 365 1.05 5.46 -3.25
CA PRO A 365 -0.01 5.82 -2.31
C PRO A 365 -1.37 5.92 -3.01
N TYR A 366 -2.38 5.26 -2.43
CA TYR A 366 -3.76 5.14 -2.89
C TYR A 366 -3.97 4.50 -4.26
N GLY A 367 -3.05 4.66 -5.22
CA GLY A 367 -3.25 4.22 -6.61
C GLY A 367 -2.61 2.88 -6.98
N GLY A 368 -1.65 2.37 -6.19
CA GLY A 368 -0.96 1.12 -6.46
C GLY A 368 -1.84 -0.12 -6.22
N ASP A 369 -1.53 -1.24 -6.89
CA ASP A 369 -2.32 -2.48 -6.78
C ASP A 369 -2.27 -3.12 -5.40
N LEU A 370 -1.21 -2.88 -4.62
CA LEU A 370 -0.98 -3.52 -3.32
C LEU A 370 -1.28 -2.64 -2.11
N VAL A 371 -1.75 -1.39 -2.31
CA VAL A 371 -1.85 -0.43 -1.20
C VAL A 371 -3.04 -0.67 -0.28
N TYR A 372 -4.08 -1.36 -0.75
CA TYR A 372 -5.23 -1.78 0.05
C TYR A 372 -5.15 -3.25 0.46
N THR A 373 -4.04 -3.94 0.18
CA THR A 373 -3.89 -5.37 0.41
C THR A 373 -3.21 -5.65 1.75
N ALA A 374 -3.78 -6.55 2.54
CA ALA A 374 -3.19 -7.06 3.76
C ALA A 374 -2.80 -8.54 3.60
N PHE A 375 -1.54 -8.88 3.84
CA PHE A 375 -1.03 -10.26 3.82
C PHE A 375 -0.86 -10.85 5.22
N SER A 376 -0.60 -10.01 6.23
CA SER A 376 -0.46 -10.46 7.62
C SER A 376 -1.79 -10.89 8.20
N GLY A 377 -1.87 -12.11 8.75
CA GLY A 377 -3.10 -12.64 9.34
C GLY A 377 -3.67 -11.79 10.48
N SER A 378 -2.83 -11.11 11.26
CA SER A 378 -3.27 -10.20 12.32
C SER A 378 -3.89 -8.91 11.75
N HIS A 379 -3.36 -8.40 10.62
CA HIS A 379 -3.94 -7.25 9.94
C HIS A 379 -5.28 -7.61 9.30
N GLN A 380 -5.36 -8.77 8.66
CA GLN A 380 -6.58 -9.29 8.05
C GLN A 380 -7.70 -9.46 9.10
N ASP A 381 -7.40 -10.05 10.26
CA ASP A 381 -8.33 -10.19 11.38
C ASP A 381 -8.80 -8.83 11.92
N ALA A 382 -7.90 -7.86 12.01
CA ALA A 382 -8.26 -6.52 12.48
C ALA A 382 -9.13 -5.75 11.47
N ILE A 383 -8.85 -5.86 10.17
CA ILE A 383 -9.68 -5.25 9.11
C ILE A 383 -11.10 -5.87 9.16
N ASN A 384 -11.21 -7.20 9.23
CA ASN A 384 -12.50 -7.89 9.29
C ASN A 384 -13.32 -7.43 10.51
N LYS A 385 -12.70 -7.37 11.68
CA LYS A 385 -13.35 -6.88 12.90
C LYS A 385 -13.75 -5.40 12.81
N GLY A 386 -12.95 -4.58 12.13
CA GLY A 386 -13.28 -3.18 11.87
C GLY A 386 -14.52 -3.03 11.00
N LEU A 387 -14.60 -3.80 9.90
CA LEU A 387 -15.76 -3.82 9.01
C LEU A 387 -17.03 -4.34 9.72
N ASP A 388 -16.90 -5.40 10.55
CA ASP A 388 -18.02 -5.92 11.33
C ASP A 388 -18.47 -4.90 12.40
N ALA A 389 -17.54 -4.19 13.05
CA ALA A 389 -17.86 -3.15 14.05
C ALA A 389 -18.60 -1.97 13.42
N MET A 390 -18.17 -1.49 12.26
CA MET A 390 -18.86 -0.40 11.55
C MET A 390 -20.31 -0.75 11.22
N LYS A 391 -20.59 -2.01 10.82
CA LYS A 391 -21.97 -2.46 10.58
C LYS A 391 -22.80 -2.43 11.86
N LEU A 392 -22.25 -2.94 12.97
CA LEU A 392 -22.94 -2.91 14.27
C LEU A 392 -23.22 -1.48 14.74
N ASP A 393 -22.27 -0.57 14.53
CA ASP A 393 -22.44 0.84 14.92
C ASP A 393 -23.49 1.53 14.04
N ALA A 394 -23.54 1.25 12.73
CA ALA A 394 -24.56 1.74 11.82
C ALA A 394 -25.96 1.23 12.19
N ASP A 395 -26.08 -0.08 12.45
CA ASP A 395 -27.32 -0.68 12.94
C ASP A 395 -27.81 -0.04 14.26
N ALA A 396 -26.88 0.23 15.18
CA ALA A 396 -27.19 0.89 16.45
C ALA A 396 -27.58 2.38 16.30
N ALA A 397 -27.06 3.03 15.25
CA ALA A 397 -27.37 4.42 14.92
C ALA A 397 -28.60 4.58 14.00
N ASP A 398 -29.20 3.48 13.53
CA ASP A 398 -30.30 3.44 12.56
C ASP A 398 -29.98 4.24 11.27
N CYS A 399 -28.76 4.03 10.72
CA CYS A 399 -28.28 4.66 9.49
C CYS A 399 -27.55 3.66 8.58
N ASP A 400 -27.22 4.09 7.33
CA ASP A 400 -26.40 3.30 6.45
C ASP A 400 -24.94 3.28 6.92
N VAL A 401 -24.24 2.17 6.67
CA VAL A 401 -22.82 2.05 7.00
C VAL A 401 -21.97 3.07 6.22
N ASP A 402 -22.43 3.48 5.05
CA ASP A 402 -21.76 4.49 4.21
C ASP A 402 -21.89 5.92 4.76
N ASP A 403 -22.82 6.17 5.71
CA ASP A 403 -22.96 7.42 6.44
C ASP A 403 -22.08 7.50 7.71
N MET A 404 -21.42 6.38 8.08
CA MET A 404 -20.58 6.33 9.27
C MET A 404 -19.16 6.86 8.99
N LEU A 405 -18.54 7.44 10.03
CA LEU A 405 -17.11 7.77 9.95
C LEU A 405 -16.27 6.52 9.73
N TRP A 406 -15.34 6.59 8.77
CA TRP A 406 -14.44 5.47 8.47
C TRP A 406 -13.50 5.16 9.64
N GLN A 407 -13.56 3.93 10.19
CA GLN A 407 -12.78 3.49 11.35
C GLN A 407 -12.22 2.07 11.22
N VAL A 408 -11.90 1.64 10.02
CA VAL A 408 -11.30 0.33 9.78
C VAL A 408 -9.79 0.38 9.97
N PRO A 409 -9.21 -0.47 10.84
CA PRO A 409 -7.76 -0.53 11.05
C PRO A 409 -7.01 -0.86 9.76
N TYR A 410 -5.80 -0.28 9.60
CA TYR A 410 -4.87 -0.49 8.47
C TYR A 410 -5.36 0.03 7.10
N LEU A 411 -6.56 0.54 6.97
CA LEU A 411 -7.09 1.16 5.75
C LEU A 411 -7.31 2.66 6.00
N PRO A 412 -6.51 3.54 5.37
CA PRO A 412 -6.62 4.98 5.61
C PRO A 412 -7.91 5.60 5.05
N ILE A 413 -8.50 4.96 4.04
CA ILE A 413 -9.80 5.30 3.43
C ILE A 413 -10.54 4.00 3.09
N ASP A 414 -11.83 4.10 2.82
CA ASP A 414 -12.59 3.01 2.21
C ASP A 414 -12.11 2.81 0.76
N PRO A 415 -11.66 1.61 0.37
CA PRO A 415 -11.31 1.32 -1.03
C PRO A 415 -12.43 1.60 -2.02
N ARG A 416 -13.71 1.50 -1.60
CA ARG A 416 -14.89 1.76 -2.45
C ARG A 416 -14.98 3.22 -2.88
N ASP A 417 -14.51 4.17 -2.06
CA ASP A 417 -14.51 5.60 -2.37
C ASP A 417 -13.65 5.95 -3.59
N VAL A 418 -12.67 5.10 -3.90
CA VAL A 418 -11.81 5.22 -5.08
C VAL A 418 -12.12 4.18 -6.16
N GLY A 419 -13.30 3.53 -6.10
CA GLY A 419 -13.78 2.58 -7.08
C GLY A 419 -13.16 1.19 -6.99
N ARG A 420 -12.54 0.83 -5.85
CA ARG A 420 -11.99 -0.51 -5.60
C ARG A 420 -12.90 -1.35 -4.71
N THR A 421 -12.75 -2.67 -4.78
CA THR A 421 -13.54 -3.62 -3.99
C THR A 421 -12.74 -4.14 -2.80
N TYR A 422 -13.45 -4.66 -1.78
CA TYR A 422 -12.84 -5.30 -0.62
C TYR A 422 -12.18 -6.64 -0.94
N GLU A 423 -12.55 -7.30 -2.02
CA GLU A 423 -12.01 -8.61 -2.43
C GLU A 423 -10.49 -8.59 -2.63
N ALA A 424 -9.95 -7.45 -3.08
CA ALA A 424 -8.51 -7.26 -3.25
C ALA A 424 -7.78 -6.91 -1.94
N VAL A 425 -8.50 -6.61 -0.85
CA VAL A 425 -7.90 -6.11 0.40
C VAL A 425 -7.26 -7.26 1.19
N ILE A 426 -7.91 -8.42 1.23
CA ILE A 426 -7.41 -9.59 1.94
C ILE A 426 -6.95 -10.63 0.93
N ARG A 427 -5.65 -10.80 0.81
CA ARG A 427 -5.01 -11.82 -0.04
C ARG A 427 -4.33 -12.87 0.81
N VAL A 428 -4.34 -14.10 0.34
CA VAL A 428 -3.77 -15.23 1.07
C VAL A 428 -2.54 -15.75 0.33
N ASN A 429 -1.43 -15.82 1.07
CA ASN A 429 -0.17 -16.44 0.62
C ASN A 429 0.44 -17.24 1.78
N SER A 430 1.65 -17.75 1.63
CA SER A 430 2.35 -18.52 2.66
C SER A 430 2.55 -17.79 4.00
N GLN A 431 2.47 -16.45 4.02
CA GLN A 431 2.59 -15.63 5.23
C GLN A 431 1.23 -15.27 5.84
N SER A 432 0.13 -15.65 5.19
CA SER A 432 -1.23 -15.36 5.65
C SER A 432 -1.63 -16.37 6.73
N GLY A 433 -2.10 -15.85 7.86
CA GLY A 433 -2.62 -16.70 8.93
C GLY A 433 -4.09 -17.08 8.73
N LYS A 434 -4.63 -17.80 9.72
CA LYS A 434 -6.03 -18.28 9.74
C LYS A 434 -7.10 -17.17 9.55
N GLY A 435 -6.79 -15.89 9.86
CA GLY A 435 -7.75 -14.78 9.73
C GLY A 435 -8.18 -14.52 8.29
N GLY A 436 -7.24 -14.50 7.34
CA GLY A 436 -7.55 -14.29 5.93
C GLY A 436 -8.33 -15.44 5.32
N VAL A 437 -7.94 -16.68 5.65
CA VAL A 437 -8.66 -17.88 5.22
C VAL A 437 -10.11 -17.89 5.75
N ALA A 438 -10.28 -17.58 7.03
CA ALA A 438 -11.62 -17.52 7.65
C ALA A 438 -12.50 -16.42 7.04
N TYR A 439 -11.91 -15.27 6.71
CA TYR A 439 -12.63 -14.17 6.07
C TYR A 439 -13.17 -14.58 4.69
N ILE A 440 -12.32 -15.09 3.82
CA ILE A 440 -12.72 -15.52 2.47
C ILE A 440 -13.79 -16.62 2.53
N MET A 441 -13.61 -17.62 3.40
CA MET A 441 -14.60 -18.69 3.55
C MET A 441 -15.95 -18.17 4.05
N LYS A 442 -15.95 -17.12 4.91
CA LYS A 442 -17.19 -16.50 5.40
C LYS A 442 -17.86 -15.63 4.34
N THR A 443 -17.10 -14.73 3.68
CA THR A 443 -17.67 -13.74 2.74
C THR A 443 -18.06 -14.33 1.41
N ASP A 444 -17.22 -15.18 0.83
CA ASP A 444 -17.41 -15.66 -0.53
C ASP A 444 -18.21 -16.97 -0.59
N HIS A 445 -18.15 -17.75 0.49
CA HIS A 445 -18.75 -19.10 0.54
C HIS A 445 -19.77 -19.27 1.67
N GLY A 446 -20.02 -18.24 2.50
CA GLY A 446 -20.99 -18.28 3.60
C GLY A 446 -20.64 -19.26 4.73
N LEU A 447 -19.36 -19.67 4.85
CA LEU A 447 -18.89 -20.67 5.81
C LEU A 447 -18.23 -20.04 7.05
N SER A 448 -18.93 -19.99 8.16
CA SER A 448 -18.37 -19.57 9.46
C SER A 448 -17.64 -20.73 10.14
N LEU A 449 -16.38 -20.95 9.79
CA LEU A 449 -15.59 -22.08 10.29
C LEU A 449 -15.34 -21.95 11.81
N PRO A 450 -15.48 -23.04 12.60
CA PRO A 450 -15.03 -23.10 14.00
C PRO A 450 -13.53 -22.78 14.12
N ARG A 451 -13.11 -22.16 15.23
CA ARG A 451 -11.73 -21.67 15.41
C ARG A 451 -10.65 -22.75 15.20
N ARG A 452 -10.89 -23.98 15.64
CA ARG A 452 -9.92 -25.08 15.47
C ARG A 452 -9.85 -25.53 14.01
N LEU A 453 -10.98 -25.57 13.32
CA LEU A 453 -11.04 -25.86 11.88
C LEU A 453 -10.37 -24.74 11.06
N GLN A 454 -10.53 -23.46 11.45
CA GLN A 454 -9.78 -22.36 10.82
C GLN A 454 -8.26 -22.57 10.89
N ILE A 455 -7.76 -23.08 12.02
CA ILE A 455 -6.34 -23.37 12.19
C ILE A 455 -5.91 -24.53 11.29
N GLU A 456 -6.66 -25.63 11.29
CA GLU A 456 -6.38 -26.80 10.47
C GLU A 456 -6.40 -26.44 8.97
N PHE A 457 -7.48 -25.78 8.52
CA PHE A 457 -7.62 -25.43 7.10
C PHE A 457 -6.57 -24.39 6.66
N SER A 458 -6.19 -23.47 7.54
CA SER A 458 -5.10 -22.52 7.21
C SER A 458 -3.78 -23.22 6.94
N GLN A 459 -3.50 -24.34 7.61
CA GLN A 459 -2.30 -25.15 7.33
C GLN A 459 -2.38 -25.88 5.97
N VAL A 460 -3.57 -26.28 5.54
CA VAL A 460 -3.79 -26.84 4.19
C VAL A 460 -3.48 -25.78 3.14
N ILE A 461 -4.05 -24.59 3.29
CA ILE A 461 -3.83 -23.47 2.36
C ILE A 461 -2.37 -23.02 2.36
N GLN A 462 -1.71 -22.99 3.53
CA GLN A 462 -0.28 -22.64 3.61
C GLN A 462 0.58 -23.61 2.80
N LYS A 463 0.32 -24.91 2.88
CA LYS A 463 1.04 -25.93 2.09
C LYS A 463 0.84 -25.74 0.58
N ILE A 464 -0.36 -25.35 0.15
CA ILE A 464 -0.65 -25.03 -1.26
C ILE A 464 0.11 -23.79 -1.70
N ALA A 465 0.07 -22.73 -0.86
CA ALA A 465 0.77 -21.46 -1.13
C ALA A 465 2.31 -21.61 -1.17
N GLU A 466 2.89 -22.52 -0.40
CA GLU A 466 4.32 -22.83 -0.43
C GLU A 466 4.73 -23.58 -1.70
N GLY A 467 3.78 -24.23 -2.38
CA GLY A 467 3.99 -24.93 -3.64
C GLY A 467 4.96 -26.10 -3.58
N THR A 468 4.95 -26.94 -4.62
CA THR A 468 5.87 -28.10 -4.74
C THR A 468 7.30 -27.72 -5.09
N ALA A 469 7.58 -26.46 -5.45
CA ALA A 469 8.89 -25.97 -5.92
C ALA A 469 9.50 -24.86 -5.06
N GLY A 470 8.90 -24.50 -3.90
CA GLY A 470 9.44 -23.45 -3.02
C GLY A 470 9.24 -22.01 -3.52
N GLU A 471 8.52 -21.80 -4.61
CA GLU A 471 8.09 -20.50 -5.10
C GLU A 471 6.72 -20.19 -4.50
N GLY A 472 6.70 -19.53 -3.33
CA GLY A 472 5.48 -19.13 -2.65
C GLY A 472 4.57 -18.27 -3.55
N GLY A 473 3.29 -18.65 -3.67
CA GLY A 473 2.29 -17.96 -4.47
C GLY A 473 1.10 -17.44 -3.67
N GLU A 474 0.30 -16.61 -4.30
CA GLU A 474 -1.02 -16.22 -3.81
C GLU A 474 -2.02 -17.37 -4.09
N VAL A 475 -2.93 -17.64 -3.14
CA VAL A 475 -4.03 -18.59 -3.32
C VAL A 475 -5.31 -17.80 -3.52
N SER A 476 -5.92 -17.95 -4.69
CA SER A 476 -7.18 -17.28 -5.02
C SER A 476 -8.36 -17.84 -4.21
N PRO A 477 -9.46 -17.08 -4.04
CA PRO A 477 -10.67 -17.58 -3.39
C PRO A 477 -11.20 -18.89 -4.02
N LYS A 478 -11.11 -19.01 -5.34
CA LYS A 478 -11.51 -20.22 -6.04
C LYS A 478 -10.64 -21.44 -5.70
N GLU A 479 -9.32 -21.28 -5.71
CA GLU A 479 -8.39 -22.36 -5.32
C GLU A 479 -8.57 -22.74 -3.85
N MET A 480 -8.89 -21.79 -3.00
CA MET A 480 -9.20 -22.04 -1.59
C MET A 480 -10.48 -22.88 -1.45
N TRP A 481 -11.52 -22.55 -2.19
CA TRP A 481 -12.75 -23.34 -2.22
C TRP A 481 -12.50 -24.76 -2.75
N ASP A 482 -11.77 -24.88 -3.86
CA ASP A 482 -11.44 -26.17 -4.46
C ASP A 482 -10.67 -27.06 -3.45
N ALA A 483 -9.69 -26.49 -2.74
CA ALA A 483 -8.96 -27.17 -1.67
C ALA A 483 -9.88 -27.55 -0.49
N PHE A 484 -10.79 -26.68 -0.07
CA PHE A 484 -11.76 -26.99 0.97
C PHE A 484 -12.69 -28.12 0.57
N ALA A 485 -13.22 -28.06 -0.65
CA ALA A 485 -14.10 -29.10 -1.17
C ALA A 485 -13.37 -30.44 -1.29
N GLU A 486 -12.15 -30.48 -1.78
CA GLU A 486 -11.33 -31.67 -1.89
C GLU A 486 -11.03 -32.29 -0.51
N GLU A 487 -10.69 -31.46 0.47
CA GLU A 487 -10.28 -31.93 1.79
C GLU A 487 -11.48 -32.41 2.64
N TYR A 488 -12.60 -31.64 2.64
CA TYR A 488 -13.70 -31.87 3.58
C TYR A 488 -15.00 -32.37 2.93
N LEU A 489 -15.27 -32.09 1.66
CA LEU A 489 -16.56 -32.41 1.04
C LEU A 489 -16.51 -33.60 0.04
N ALA A 490 -15.34 -33.82 -0.58
CA ALA A 490 -15.15 -34.86 -1.60
C ALA A 490 -14.86 -36.29 -1.08
N PRO A 491 -14.40 -36.49 0.19
CA PRO A 491 -14.10 -37.85 0.67
C PRO A 491 -15.35 -38.73 0.71
N VAL A 492 -15.42 -39.78 -0.14
CA VAL A 492 -16.56 -40.67 -0.28
C VAL A 492 -16.27 -42.13 0.11
N ARG A 493 -15.07 -42.41 0.59
CA ARG A 493 -14.65 -43.76 1.03
C ARG A 493 -13.92 -43.70 2.36
N PRO A 494 -14.08 -44.70 3.24
CA PRO A 494 -14.79 -45.99 3.03
C PRO A 494 -16.32 -45.93 3.16
N LEU A 495 -16.89 -44.78 3.59
CA LEU A 495 -18.29 -44.63 3.95
C LEU A 495 -19.01 -43.62 3.04
N GLU A 496 -20.13 -44.06 2.42
CA GLU A 496 -21.03 -43.17 1.67
C GLU A 496 -22.45 -43.32 2.20
N ARG A 497 -23.12 -42.22 2.51
CA ARG A 497 -24.51 -42.20 2.94
C ARG A 497 -25.44 -42.08 1.72
N ILE A 498 -26.40 -42.99 1.58
CA ILE A 498 -27.36 -43.00 0.47
C ILE A 498 -28.66 -42.33 0.88
N ARG A 499 -29.32 -42.87 1.91
CA ARG A 499 -30.61 -42.39 2.42
C ARG A 499 -30.70 -42.58 3.93
N GLN A 500 -31.62 -41.85 4.56
CA GLN A 500 -31.94 -42.00 5.98
C GLN A 500 -33.43 -41.78 6.23
N HIS A 501 -33.88 -42.37 7.29
CA HIS A 501 -35.17 -42.11 7.92
C HIS A 501 -34.91 -41.86 9.39
N VAL A 502 -35.46 -40.75 9.92
CA VAL A 502 -35.28 -40.33 11.34
C VAL A 502 -36.64 -40.25 11.97
N ASP A 503 -36.88 -41.04 13.00
CA ASP A 503 -38.06 -40.99 13.84
C ASP A 503 -37.70 -40.27 15.13
N ALA A 504 -38.18 -39.04 15.28
CA ALA A 504 -38.03 -38.26 16.50
C ALA A 504 -39.22 -38.53 17.45
N ALA A 505 -38.96 -38.71 18.72
CA ALA A 505 -40.03 -38.83 19.67
C ALA A 505 -40.69 -37.47 19.91
N ASP A 506 -42.01 -37.42 20.03
CA ASP A 506 -42.83 -36.19 20.16
C ASP A 506 -42.72 -35.52 21.53
N ASP A 507 -42.04 -36.13 22.53
CA ASP A 507 -42.00 -35.62 23.93
C ASP A 507 -40.57 -35.22 24.34
N ASP A 508 -40.50 -34.18 25.19
CA ASP A 508 -39.28 -33.71 25.86
C ASP A 508 -38.57 -34.86 26.61
N GLY A 509 -37.46 -35.35 26.03
CA GLY A 509 -36.65 -36.45 26.58
C GLY A 509 -36.83 -37.78 25.85
N GLY A 510 -37.56 -37.84 24.73
CA GLY A 510 -37.70 -39.03 23.90
C GLY A 510 -36.39 -39.39 23.16
N THR A 511 -36.24 -40.70 22.88
CA THR A 511 -35.11 -41.23 22.14
C THR A 511 -35.38 -41.11 20.64
N THR A 512 -34.48 -40.44 19.90
CA THR A 512 -34.50 -40.39 18.44
C THR A 512 -33.93 -41.71 17.88
N SER A 513 -34.62 -42.31 16.92
CA SER A 513 -34.11 -43.46 16.16
C SER A 513 -33.83 -43.11 14.71
N ILE A 514 -32.81 -43.71 14.15
CA ILE A 514 -32.41 -43.57 12.76
C ILE A 514 -32.26 -44.90 12.09
N THR A 515 -32.79 -45.02 10.88
CA THR A 515 -32.48 -46.09 9.92
C THR A 515 -31.83 -45.48 8.71
N ALA A 516 -30.64 -45.90 8.35
CA ALA A 516 -29.92 -45.37 7.22
C ALA A 516 -29.37 -46.46 6.30
N THR A 517 -29.39 -46.19 5.01
CA THR A 517 -28.68 -47.01 4.02
C THR A 517 -27.36 -46.31 3.71
N VAL A 518 -26.27 -47.02 3.94
CA VAL A 518 -24.91 -46.58 3.69
C VAL A 518 -24.17 -47.51 2.76
N LYS A 519 -23.18 -47.05 2.01
CA LYS A 519 -22.22 -47.93 1.33
C LYS A 519 -20.92 -47.95 2.14
N ILE A 520 -20.50 -49.17 2.51
CA ILE A 520 -19.20 -49.39 3.18
C ILE A 520 -18.31 -50.13 2.18
N ASN A 521 -17.25 -49.49 1.74
CA ASN A 521 -16.34 -49.99 0.71
C ASN A 521 -17.10 -50.44 -0.60
N GLY A 522 -18.19 -49.72 -0.92
CA GLY A 522 -18.99 -49.99 -2.10
C GLY A 522 -20.14 -51.00 -1.90
N VAL A 523 -20.30 -51.62 -0.73
CA VAL A 523 -21.37 -52.53 -0.38
C VAL A 523 -22.48 -51.80 0.36
N GLU A 524 -23.72 -51.86 -0.15
CA GLU A 524 -24.88 -51.29 0.51
C GLU A 524 -25.22 -52.06 1.79
N THR A 525 -25.35 -51.32 2.88
CA THR A 525 -25.64 -51.87 4.21
C THR A 525 -26.71 -51.00 4.86
N GLU A 526 -27.71 -51.63 5.47
CA GLU A 526 -28.70 -50.95 6.30
C GLU A 526 -28.19 -50.93 7.74
N ILE A 527 -28.17 -49.74 8.35
CA ILE A 527 -27.76 -49.52 9.74
C ILE A 527 -28.88 -48.85 10.50
N SER A 528 -28.99 -49.15 11.78
CA SER A 528 -29.98 -48.53 12.66
C SER A 528 -29.35 -48.22 14.03
N GLY A 529 -29.79 -47.14 14.62
CA GLY A 529 -29.31 -46.75 15.93
C GLY A 529 -30.29 -45.80 16.64
N SER A 530 -30.08 -45.60 17.92
CA SER A 530 -30.90 -44.68 18.75
C SER A 530 -30.03 -43.83 19.65
N GLY A 531 -30.49 -42.63 19.93
CA GLY A 531 -29.74 -41.69 20.75
C GLY A 531 -30.61 -40.48 21.18
N ASN A 532 -30.01 -39.52 21.87
CA ASN A 532 -30.69 -38.30 22.31
C ASN A 532 -30.92 -37.26 21.17
N GLY A 533 -30.61 -37.64 19.95
CA GLY A 533 -30.81 -36.84 18.73
C GLY A 533 -30.27 -37.57 17.48
N PRO A 534 -30.55 -37.03 16.27
CA PRO A 534 -30.19 -37.68 15.01
C PRO A 534 -28.67 -37.96 14.87
N LEU A 535 -27.82 -37.06 15.36
CA LEU A 535 -26.37 -37.21 15.29
C LEU A 535 -25.90 -38.39 16.18
N ALA A 536 -26.36 -38.44 17.43
CA ALA A 536 -26.01 -39.52 18.36
C ALA A 536 -26.56 -40.87 17.88
N ALA A 537 -27.78 -40.90 17.36
CA ALA A 537 -28.39 -42.10 16.78
C ALA A 537 -27.57 -42.65 15.61
N PHE A 538 -27.07 -41.75 14.73
CA PHE A 538 -26.26 -42.14 13.57
C PHE A 538 -24.85 -42.63 13.99
N VAL A 539 -24.21 -41.97 14.95
CA VAL A 539 -22.93 -42.39 15.51
C VAL A 539 -23.02 -43.80 16.12
N HIS A 540 -24.09 -44.09 16.89
CA HIS A 540 -24.32 -45.42 17.44
C HIS A 540 -24.56 -46.46 16.34
N ALA A 541 -25.32 -46.11 15.25
CA ALA A 541 -25.52 -47.00 14.14
C ALA A 541 -24.21 -47.32 13.38
N LEU A 542 -23.26 -46.38 13.33
CA LEU A 542 -21.95 -46.58 12.70
C LEU A 542 -21.01 -47.49 13.54
N ALA A 543 -21.14 -47.47 14.86
CA ALA A 543 -20.34 -48.32 15.74
C ALA A 543 -20.64 -49.81 15.48
N ASP A 544 -21.89 -50.19 15.18
CA ASP A 544 -22.27 -51.55 14.88
C ASP A 544 -21.65 -52.12 13.61
N VAL A 545 -21.19 -51.24 12.73
CA VAL A 545 -20.51 -51.57 11.46
C VAL A 545 -19.00 -51.26 11.43
N GLY A 546 -18.42 -51.06 12.63
CA GLY A 546 -16.96 -50.97 12.79
C GLY A 546 -16.39 -49.56 12.70
N PHE A 547 -17.20 -48.50 12.75
CA PHE A 547 -16.77 -47.10 12.84
C PHE A 547 -17.12 -46.54 14.22
N ASP A 548 -16.19 -46.56 15.14
CA ASP A 548 -16.37 -45.94 16.46
C ASP A 548 -16.03 -44.46 16.38
N VAL A 549 -17.03 -43.60 16.58
CA VAL A 549 -16.93 -42.13 16.40
C VAL A 549 -17.30 -41.47 17.70
N ALA A 550 -16.34 -40.78 18.34
CA ALA A 550 -16.60 -39.93 19.48
C ALA A 550 -16.63 -38.45 19.05
N VAL A 551 -17.77 -37.79 19.09
CA VAL A 551 -17.94 -36.38 18.75
C VAL A 551 -17.34 -35.53 19.89
N LEU A 552 -16.37 -34.70 19.55
CA LEU A 552 -15.64 -33.83 20.50
C LEU A 552 -16.16 -32.38 20.47
N ASP A 553 -16.55 -31.91 19.30
CA ASP A 553 -17.12 -30.57 19.11
C ASP A 553 -18.11 -30.57 17.93
N TYR A 554 -19.13 -29.72 18.02
CA TYR A 554 -20.16 -29.64 16.99
C TYR A 554 -20.63 -28.20 16.84
N TYR A 555 -20.73 -27.73 15.60
CA TYR A 555 -21.21 -26.41 15.26
C TYR A 555 -22.00 -26.46 13.95
N GLU A 556 -23.05 -25.63 13.85
CA GLU A 556 -23.89 -25.53 12.65
C GLU A 556 -24.40 -24.10 12.46
N HIS A 557 -24.67 -23.72 11.21
CA HIS A 557 -25.30 -22.46 10.87
C HIS A 557 -25.94 -22.47 9.48
N ALA A 558 -26.86 -21.54 9.20
CA ALA A 558 -27.36 -21.26 7.87
C ALA A 558 -26.28 -20.49 7.06
N MET A 559 -26.01 -20.88 5.82
CA MET A 559 -25.00 -20.26 4.95
C MET A 559 -25.49 -18.93 4.33
N SER A 560 -26.81 -18.73 4.26
CA SER A 560 -27.44 -17.51 3.74
C SER A 560 -28.79 -17.29 4.43
N ALA A 561 -29.39 -16.12 4.24
CA ALA A 561 -30.76 -15.86 4.67
C ALA A 561 -31.78 -16.30 3.58
N GLY A 562 -32.99 -16.67 3.99
CA GLY A 562 -34.10 -17.05 3.10
C GLY A 562 -34.48 -18.52 3.16
N ASP A 563 -35.63 -18.85 2.55
CA ASP A 563 -36.25 -20.18 2.63
C ASP A 563 -35.47 -21.31 1.92
N ASP A 564 -34.61 -20.93 0.95
CA ASP A 564 -33.73 -21.84 0.21
C ASP A 564 -32.30 -21.91 0.79
N ALA A 565 -32.08 -21.39 2.01
CA ALA A 565 -30.77 -21.36 2.63
C ALA A 565 -30.24 -22.80 2.85
N GLN A 566 -28.96 -23.00 2.50
CA GLN A 566 -28.24 -24.22 2.85
C GLN A 566 -27.70 -24.10 4.30
N ALA A 567 -27.64 -25.25 4.96
CA ALA A 567 -26.99 -25.37 6.26
C ALA A 567 -25.58 -25.97 6.14
N ALA A 568 -24.65 -25.46 6.88
CA ALA A 568 -23.34 -26.04 7.08
C ALA A 568 -23.23 -26.61 8.49
N ALA A 569 -22.70 -27.81 8.61
CA ALA A 569 -22.40 -28.46 9.89
C ALA A 569 -20.93 -28.90 9.94
N TYR A 570 -20.34 -28.77 11.12
CA TYR A 570 -18.93 -29.09 11.40
C TYR A 570 -18.87 -30.01 12.62
N VAL A 571 -18.14 -31.12 12.47
CA VAL A 571 -17.94 -32.11 13.55
C VAL A 571 -16.45 -32.34 13.77
N GLU A 572 -15.96 -32.05 14.96
CA GLU A 572 -14.66 -32.57 15.41
C GLU A 572 -14.89 -33.94 16.06
N ALA A 573 -14.27 -34.98 15.53
CA ALA A 573 -14.47 -36.32 16.03
C ALA A 573 -13.15 -37.06 16.21
N SER A 574 -13.08 -37.86 17.26
CA SER A 574 -12.13 -38.96 17.37
C SER A 574 -12.70 -40.21 16.73
N VAL A 575 -12.07 -40.65 15.64
CA VAL A 575 -12.56 -41.78 14.86
C VAL A 575 -11.61 -42.95 14.99
N THR A 576 -12.15 -44.09 15.36
CA THR A 576 -11.45 -45.38 15.40
C THR A 576 -12.10 -46.30 14.36
N ILE A 577 -11.31 -46.85 13.44
CA ILE A 577 -11.79 -47.78 12.42
C ILE A 577 -11.27 -49.18 12.79
N ALA A 578 -12.20 -50.10 13.07
CA ALA A 578 -11.84 -51.47 13.35
C ALA A 578 -11.32 -52.15 12.09
N SER A 579 -10.13 -52.79 12.16
CA SER A 579 -9.69 -53.67 11.09
C SER A 579 -10.75 -54.75 10.85
N PRO A 580 -11.05 -55.17 9.59
CA PRO A 580 -12.07 -56.19 9.34
C PRO A 580 -11.66 -57.48 10.06
N ALA A 581 -12.37 -57.80 11.14
CA ALA A 581 -12.23 -59.06 11.85
C ALA A 581 -12.67 -60.21 10.96
N GLN A 582 -11.90 -61.31 10.97
CA GLN A 582 -12.37 -62.56 10.39
C GLN A 582 -13.63 -63.02 11.15
N PRO A 583 -14.62 -63.65 10.50
CA PRO A 583 -15.90 -63.98 11.15
C PRO A 583 -15.76 -65.05 12.23
N GLY A 584 -15.99 -64.66 13.48
CA GLY A 584 -16.02 -65.60 14.63
C GLY A 584 -16.26 -64.84 15.92
N GLU A 585 -17.39 -65.12 16.55
CA GLU A 585 -17.81 -64.92 17.94
C GLU A 585 -18.41 -63.58 18.38
N ALA A 586 -19.73 -63.62 18.49
CA ALA A 586 -20.58 -62.63 19.14
C ALA A 586 -20.38 -62.68 20.69
N GLY A 587 -19.92 -61.57 21.26
CA GLY A 587 -19.92 -61.34 22.72
C GLY A 587 -20.57 -59.99 23.02
N ARG A 588 -21.65 -60.02 23.77
CA ARG A 588 -22.42 -58.87 24.23
C ARG A 588 -21.60 -58.09 25.27
N HIS A 589 -21.42 -56.80 25.06
CA HIS A 589 -21.06 -55.89 26.14
C HIS A 589 -22.04 -54.74 26.23
N ALA A 590 -22.54 -54.54 27.46
CA ALA A 590 -23.44 -53.45 27.82
C ALA A 590 -22.72 -52.10 27.73
N SER A 591 -23.34 -51.16 27.07
CA SER A 591 -22.85 -49.79 26.93
C SER A 591 -23.34 -48.91 28.09
N ASP A 592 -22.39 -48.24 28.71
CA ASP A 592 -22.70 -47.10 29.57
C ASP A 592 -23.12 -45.88 28.72
N PRO A 593 -24.08 -45.07 29.20
CA PRO A 593 -24.64 -43.97 28.39
C PRO A 593 -23.63 -42.81 28.28
N VAL A 594 -23.30 -42.44 27.03
CA VAL A 594 -22.54 -41.23 26.72
C VAL A 594 -23.47 -40.02 26.89
N THR A 595 -23.16 -39.19 27.87
CA THR A 595 -23.86 -37.91 28.08
C THR A 595 -23.26 -36.87 27.17
N ILE A 596 -23.99 -36.46 26.12
CA ILE A 596 -23.62 -35.29 25.30
C ILE A 596 -24.11 -34.03 26.04
N ALA A 597 -23.17 -33.19 26.41
CA ALA A 597 -23.49 -31.89 27.01
C ALA A 597 -24.12 -30.97 25.96
N SER A 598 -25.33 -30.51 26.20
CA SER A 598 -25.97 -29.49 25.38
C SER A 598 -25.16 -28.19 25.37
N PRO A 599 -25.14 -27.42 24.22
CA PRO A 599 -24.48 -26.14 24.19
C PRO A 599 -25.16 -25.13 25.13
N ALA A 600 -24.37 -24.50 25.99
CA ALA A 600 -24.83 -23.45 26.89
C ALA A 600 -25.30 -22.23 26.09
N GLN A 601 -26.52 -21.79 26.34
CA GLN A 601 -27.02 -20.49 25.87
C GLN A 601 -26.17 -19.35 26.49
N PRO A 602 -26.01 -18.21 25.82
CA PRO A 602 -25.30 -17.07 26.39
C PRO A 602 -26.13 -16.43 27.48
N GLY A 603 -25.74 -16.64 28.72
CA GLY A 603 -26.32 -16.01 29.91
C GLY A 603 -25.52 -14.77 30.29
N GLU A 604 -26.26 -13.79 30.69
CA GLU A 604 -25.93 -12.43 31.07
C GLU A 604 -24.71 -12.20 31.99
N ALA A 605 -24.19 -11.00 31.83
CA ALA A 605 -23.11 -10.38 32.55
C ALA A 605 -23.13 -10.53 34.07
N GLY A 606 -22.04 -10.96 34.63
CA GLY A 606 -21.67 -10.81 36.03
C GLY A 606 -20.30 -10.14 36.14
N ARG A 607 -20.30 -8.90 36.61
CA ARG A 607 -19.13 -8.12 36.98
C ARG A 607 -18.37 -8.80 38.11
N HIS A 608 -17.08 -8.92 38.03
CA HIS A 608 -16.18 -8.75 39.18
C HIS A 608 -14.76 -8.31 38.75
N ALA A 609 -14.21 -7.52 39.63
CA ALA A 609 -13.08 -6.65 39.60
C ALA A 609 -11.71 -7.33 39.34
N SER A 610 -10.93 -6.57 38.64
CA SER A 610 -9.49 -6.28 38.73
C SER A 610 -8.63 -7.03 39.76
N ASP A 611 -7.54 -7.66 39.29
CA ASP A 611 -6.28 -7.62 39.99
C ASP A 611 -5.10 -7.52 38.99
N PRO A 612 -4.04 -6.76 39.31
CA PRO A 612 -3.01 -6.39 38.35
C PRO A 612 -1.89 -7.42 38.26
N VAL A 613 -1.51 -7.76 37.06
CA VAL A 613 -0.32 -8.60 36.80
C VAL A 613 0.94 -7.74 36.94
N THR A 614 1.72 -8.06 37.95
CA THR A 614 3.04 -7.49 38.19
C THR A 614 4.08 -8.16 37.27
N ILE A 615 4.72 -7.36 36.43
CA ILE A 615 5.83 -7.80 35.60
C ILE A 615 7.14 -7.77 36.44
N ALA A 616 7.76 -8.93 36.66
CA ALA A 616 9.07 -9.03 37.27
C ALA A 616 10.18 -8.85 36.23
N SER A 617 11.14 -7.98 36.52
CA SER A 617 12.34 -7.74 35.74
C SER A 617 13.34 -8.93 35.93
N PRO A 618 14.13 -9.26 34.90
CA PRO A 618 15.17 -10.30 35.04
C PRO A 618 16.45 -9.75 35.67
N ALA A 619 17.04 -10.60 36.48
CA ALA A 619 18.29 -10.40 37.23
C ALA A 619 19.51 -10.43 36.30
N GLN A 620 20.54 -9.68 36.68
CA GLN A 620 21.87 -9.65 36.06
C GLN A 620 22.68 -10.89 36.33
N PRO A 621 23.59 -11.32 35.43
CA PRO A 621 24.65 -12.28 35.76
C PRO A 621 25.97 -11.56 36.03
N GLY A 622 26.68 -12.10 37.03
CA GLY A 622 27.98 -11.66 37.51
C GLY A 622 29.15 -12.10 36.64
N GLU A 623 30.29 -11.48 36.96
CA GLU A 623 31.60 -11.60 36.37
C GLU A 623 32.25 -12.99 36.49
N ALA A 624 33.09 -13.37 35.54
CA ALA A 624 34.50 -13.73 35.73
C ALA A 624 35.17 -14.37 34.49
N GLY A 625 36.41 -13.97 34.23
CA GLY A 625 37.40 -14.87 33.64
C GLY A 625 38.14 -14.35 32.41
N ARG A 626 39.29 -13.71 32.63
CA ARG A 626 40.30 -13.36 31.63
C ARG A 626 41.00 -14.57 31.08
N HIS A 627 41.39 -14.58 29.81
CA HIS A 627 42.73 -14.98 29.36
C HIS A 627 43.08 -14.40 27.98
N ALA A 628 44.31 -13.91 27.90
CA ALA A 628 44.96 -13.27 26.76
C ALA A 628 45.61 -14.35 25.84
N SER A 629 45.79 -14.02 24.58
CA SER A 629 47.01 -14.36 23.82
C SER A 629 47.02 -13.72 22.41
N ASP A 630 48.19 -13.39 22.00
CA ASP A 630 48.81 -12.41 21.14
C ASP A 630 48.69 -12.63 19.60
N PRO A 631 49.30 -11.72 18.80
CA PRO A 631 48.89 -11.41 17.43
C PRO A 631 49.70 -12.11 16.35
N VAL A 632 49.12 -12.26 15.15
CA VAL A 632 49.83 -12.71 13.96
C VAL A 632 49.96 -11.59 12.95
N THR A 633 51.16 -11.29 12.58
CA THR A 633 51.63 -10.35 11.57
C THR A 633 51.39 -10.89 10.17
N ILE A 634 50.90 -10.08 9.24
CA ILE A 634 50.89 -10.40 7.81
C ILE A 634 51.62 -9.35 7.02
N ALA A 635 52.59 -9.78 6.23
CA ALA A 635 53.37 -9.01 5.29
C ALA A 635 52.69 -8.90 3.92
N SER A 636 52.88 -7.74 3.29
CA SER A 636 52.52 -7.50 1.87
C SER A 636 53.55 -8.08 0.93
N PRO A 637 53.21 -8.31 -0.34
CA PRO A 637 54.18 -8.15 -1.39
C PRO A 637 53.73 -7.20 -2.53
N ALA A 638 54.76 -6.73 -3.20
CA ALA A 638 54.81 -5.70 -4.21
C ALA A 638 54.51 -6.16 -5.65
N GLN A 639 54.10 -5.18 -6.41
CA GLN A 639 54.27 -4.83 -7.86
C GLN A 639 54.81 -5.86 -8.89
N SER A 640 54.16 -5.91 -10.06
CA SER A 640 54.64 -5.38 -11.36
C SER A 640 54.01 -6.10 -12.57
N GLY A 641 53.62 -5.38 -13.62
CA GLY A 641 54.07 -5.61 -14.99
C GLY A 641 53.00 -5.95 -16.05
N GLU A 642 52.67 -4.95 -16.84
CA GLU A 642 52.37 -4.87 -18.29
C GLU A 642 51.62 -5.97 -19.09
N ALA A 643 50.61 -5.47 -19.79
CA ALA A 643 50.26 -5.62 -21.23
C ALA A 643 49.75 -6.97 -21.80
N GLY A 644 48.59 -6.88 -22.45
CA GLY A 644 48.17 -7.85 -23.46
C GLY A 644 46.67 -7.88 -23.73
N ARG A 645 46.25 -7.40 -24.88
CA ARG A 645 44.90 -7.47 -25.44
C ARG A 645 44.47 -8.90 -25.74
N HIS A 646 43.20 -9.27 -25.59
CA HIS A 646 42.26 -9.76 -26.59
C HIS A 646 40.97 -10.28 -25.98
N ALA A 647 39.87 -9.86 -26.61
CA ALA A 647 38.61 -10.50 -26.94
C ALA A 647 37.89 -11.45 -25.95
N SER A 648 36.65 -11.01 -25.60
CA SER A 648 35.36 -11.71 -25.59
C SER A 648 35.30 -13.17 -25.10
N ASP A 649 34.61 -13.36 -24.01
CA ASP A 649 33.51 -14.34 -23.87
C ASP A 649 32.85 -14.23 -22.47
N PRO A 650 31.61 -14.69 -22.27
CA PRO A 650 30.72 -14.22 -21.18
C PRO A 650 31.03 -14.88 -19.85
N VAL A 651 31.09 -14.06 -18.83
CA VAL A 651 31.31 -14.49 -17.44
C VAL A 651 30.02 -15.02 -16.86
N THR A 652 29.97 -16.31 -16.59
CA THR A 652 29.02 -16.96 -15.73
C THR A 652 29.34 -16.60 -14.29
N ILE A 653 28.43 -15.91 -13.61
CA ILE A 653 28.60 -15.58 -12.19
C ILE A 653 28.21 -16.80 -11.35
N ALA A 654 29.19 -17.42 -10.72
CA ALA A 654 28.99 -18.44 -9.70
C ALA A 654 28.63 -17.76 -8.38
N SER A 655 27.55 -18.23 -7.74
CA SER A 655 27.12 -17.83 -6.41
C SER A 655 28.17 -18.19 -5.35
N PRO A 656 28.38 -17.36 -4.31
CA PRO A 656 29.28 -17.69 -3.22
C PRO A 656 28.66 -18.70 -2.28
N ALA A 657 29.48 -19.66 -1.86
CA ALA A 657 29.19 -20.71 -0.91
C ALA A 657 28.81 -20.15 0.47
N GLN A 658 27.89 -20.80 1.11
CA GLN A 658 27.45 -20.54 2.49
C GLN A 658 28.58 -20.90 3.48
N PRO A 659 28.74 -20.14 4.59
CA PRO A 659 29.55 -20.57 5.73
C PRO A 659 28.75 -21.52 6.62
N GLY A 660 29.44 -22.55 7.08
CA GLY A 660 28.93 -23.68 7.81
C GLY A 660 28.37 -23.38 9.20
N GLU A 661 27.67 -24.37 9.67
CA GLU A 661 26.94 -24.53 10.92
C GLU A 661 27.77 -24.27 12.16
N ALA A 662 27.17 -23.59 13.13
CA ALA A 662 27.53 -23.78 14.56
C ALA A 662 26.29 -23.55 15.44
N GLY A 663 25.88 -24.58 16.12
CA GLY A 663 25.27 -24.49 17.45
C GLY A 663 23.76 -24.37 17.52
N ARG A 664 23.08 -25.50 17.40
CA ARG A 664 21.69 -25.66 17.88
C ARG A 664 21.70 -25.79 19.40
N HIS A 665 20.97 -24.95 20.10
CA HIS A 665 20.35 -25.31 21.36
C HIS A 665 18.86 -25.49 21.13
N ALA A 666 18.43 -26.75 21.22
CA ALA A 666 17.04 -27.14 21.26
C ALA A 666 16.46 -26.77 22.64
N SER A 667 15.34 -26.09 22.64
CA SER A 667 14.46 -26.04 23.82
C SER A 667 13.44 -27.15 23.68
N ASP A 668 13.54 -28.13 24.54
CA ASP A 668 12.62 -29.25 24.62
C ASP A 668 11.24 -28.81 25.12
N PRO A 669 10.16 -29.40 24.63
CA PRO A 669 8.83 -29.21 25.20
C PRO A 669 8.69 -30.02 26.51
N VAL A 670 8.21 -29.34 27.54
CA VAL A 670 7.91 -29.94 28.83
C VAL A 670 6.78 -30.95 28.68
N THR A 671 7.12 -32.24 28.81
CA THR A 671 6.17 -33.34 28.94
C THR A 671 5.73 -33.44 30.38
N ILE A 672 4.45 -33.19 30.68
CA ILE A 672 3.88 -33.46 32.00
C ILE A 672 3.60 -34.95 32.10
N ALA A 673 4.37 -35.66 32.89
CA ALA A 673 4.16 -37.07 33.21
C ALA A 673 3.03 -37.21 34.21
N SER A 674 2.03 -38.05 33.92
CA SER A 674 1.04 -38.55 34.88
C SER A 674 1.63 -39.70 35.72
N PRO A 675 1.21 -39.85 36.96
CA PRO A 675 1.84 -40.83 37.88
C PRO A 675 1.43 -42.28 37.53
N ALA A 676 2.41 -43.15 37.65
CA ALA A 676 2.30 -44.61 37.46
C ALA A 676 1.44 -45.26 38.51
N GLN A 677 0.58 -46.21 38.10
CA GLN A 677 -0.02 -47.23 38.99
C GLN A 677 0.62 -48.61 38.74
N PRO A 678 0.70 -49.48 39.76
CA PRO A 678 1.47 -50.70 39.69
C PRO A 678 0.69 -51.86 39.07
N GLY A 679 1.46 -52.72 38.43
CA GLY A 679 1.27 -53.82 37.58
C GLY A 679 0.17 -54.84 37.84
N GLU A 680 -0.20 -55.46 36.73
CA GLU A 680 -0.44 -56.92 36.69
C GLU A 680 -0.24 -57.46 35.28
N ALA A 681 0.10 -58.70 35.19
CA ALA A 681 0.68 -59.43 34.10
C ALA A 681 -0.27 -59.79 32.97
N GLY A 682 0.26 -59.78 31.75
CA GLY A 682 -0.03 -60.77 30.73
C GLY A 682 -1.38 -60.59 29.96
N ARG A 683 -1.34 -59.90 28.82
CA ARG A 683 -2.28 -60.20 27.68
C ARG A 683 -1.57 -59.99 26.35
N HIS A 684 -1.92 -60.86 25.45
CA HIS A 684 -1.44 -60.93 24.07
C HIS A 684 -1.49 -59.62 23.34
N ALA A 685 -0.44 -59.32 22.55
CA ALA A 685 -0.35 -58.20 21.66
C ALA A 685 -1.44 -58.30 20.58
N SER A 686 -2.44 -57.44 20.68
CA SER A 686 -3.26 -57.03 19.53
C SER A 686 -2.68 -55.73 18.96
N ASP A 687 -2.62 -55.58 17.64
CA ASP A 687 -2.14 -54.41 16.94
C ASP A 687 -2.75 -53.13 17.53
N PRO A 688 -2.00 -51.99 17.66
CA PRO A 688 -2.53 -50.80 18.25
C PRO A 688 -3.67 -50.22 17.39
N VAL A 689 -4.88 -50.25 17.92
CA VAL A 689 -6.04 -49.53 17.34
C VAL A 689 -5.72 -48.00 17.45
N THR A 690 -5.41 -47.39 16.32
CA THR A 690 -5.11 -45.97 16.29
C THR A 690 -6.38 -45.16 16.08
N SER A 691 -6.73 -44.27 17.04
CA SER A 691 -7.77 -43.29 16.86
C SER A 691 -7.18 -42.03 16.25
N LYS A 692 -7.86 -41.38 15.30
CA LYS A 692 -7.50 -40.08 14.70
C LYS A 692 -8.55 -39.05 15.05
N THR A 693 -8.10 -37.88 15.53
CA THR A 693 -8.96 -36.72 15.71
C THR A 693 -8.97 -35.89 14.44
N VAL A 694 -10.13 -35.67 13.85
CA VAL A 694 -10.31 -34.98 12.57
C VAL A 694 -11.58 -34.14 12.56
N TRP A 695 -11.59 -33.09 11.74
CA TRP A 695 -12.80 -32.36 11.41
C TRP A 695 -13.50 -33.00 10.21
N GLY A 696 -14.82 -33.03 10.25
CA GLY A 696 -15.69 -33.33 9.09
C GLY A 696 -16.66 -32.18 8.84
N VAL A 697 -16.99 -31.95 7.58
CA VAL A 697 -17.90 -30.89 7.15
C VAL A 697 -19.01 -31.44 6.28
N GLY A 698 -20.24 -30.94 6.48
CA GLY A 698 -21.38 -31.29 5.66
C GLY A 698 -22.21 -30.07 5.30
N ILE A 699 -22.64 -30.01 4.04
CA ILE A 699 -23.48 -28.93 3.52
C ILE A 699 -24.74 -29.59 2.91
N ALA A 700 -25.92 -29.10 3.31
CA ALA A 700 -27.21 -29.61 2.78
C ALA A 700 -28.32 -28.58 3.06
N PRO A 701 -29.47 -28.68 2.31
CA PRO A 701 -30.65 -27.85 2.65
C PRO A 701 -31.24 -28.16 4.03
N SER A 702 -31.09 -29.36 4.54
CA SER A 702 -31.52 -29.77 5.88
C SER A 702 -30.31 -29.82 6.82
N ILE A 703 -30.47 -29.21 8.00
CA ILE A 703 -29.44 -29.20 9.06
C ILE A 703 -29.08 -30.63 9.51
N THR A 704 -30.08 -31.50 9.68
CA THR A 704 -29.87 -32.91 10.02
C THR A 704 -29.04 -33.62 8.95
N THR A 705 -29.31 -33.38 7.68
CA THR A 705 -28.57 -33.99 6.58
C THR A 705 -27.13 -33.43 6.54
N ALA A 706 -26.95 -32.14 6.79
CA ALA A 706 -25.61 -31.51 6.88
C ALA A 706 -24.78 -32.16 8.01
N SER A 707 -25.40 -32.35 9.18
CA SER A 707 -24.75 -32.96 10.35
C SER A 707 -24.31 -34.40 10.10
N LEU A 708 -25.17 -35.21 9.47
CA LEU A 708 -24.79 -36.58 9.13
C LEU A 708 -23.72 -36.66 8.04
N ARG A 709 -23.72 -35.73 7.07
CA ARG A 709 -22.63 -35.59 6.10
C ARG A 709 -21.30 -35.21 6.78
N ALA A 710 -21.35 -34.35 7.80
CA ALA A 710 -20.14 -33.98 8.56
C ALA A 710 -19.54 -35.20 9.26
N VAL A 711 -20.35 -36.08 9.86
CA VAL A 711 -19.85 -37.34 10.45
C VAL A 711 -19.25 -38.25 9.39
N VAL A 712 -19.90 -38.43 8.25
CA VAL A 712 -19.38 -39.23 7.13
C VAL A 712 -18.05 -38.67 6.63
N SER A 713 -17.95 -37.34 6.49
CA SER A 713 -16.69 -36.63 6.14
C SER A 713 -15.59 -36.94 7.13
N ALA A 714 -15.86 -36.86 8.45
CA ALA A 714 -14.88 -37.16 9.50
C ALA A 714 -14.38 -38.61 9.41
N VAL A 715 -15.30 -39.59 9.25
CA VAL A 715 -14.94 -41.01 9.10
C VAL A 715 -14.05 -41.20 7.87
N ASN A 716 -14.41 -40.63 6.74
CA ASN A 716 -13.65 -40.79 5.49
C ASN A 716 -12.26 -40.12 5.55
N ARG A 717 -12.14 -38.97 6.24
CA ARG A 717 -10.87 -38.31 6.46
C ARG A 717 -9.96 -39.08 7.43
N ALA A 718 -10.54 -39.67 8.46
CA ALA A 718 -9.77 -40.52 9.39
C ALA A 718 -9.22 -41.78 8.70
N ALA A 719 -9.91 -42.28 7.67
CA ALA A 719 -9.50 -43.44 6.88
C ALA A 719 -8.41 -43.16 5.85
N ARG A 720 -8.13 -41.90 5.54
CA ARG A 720 -6.97 -41.43 4.74
C ARG A 720 -5.70 -41.46 5.58
#